data_79f11d07f20fa7aa68d4e1a2deea8c43
#
_entry.id   79f11d07f20fa7aa68d4e1a2deea8c43
#
_cell.length_a   1.000
_cell.length_b   1.000
_cell.length_c   1.000
_cell.angle_alpha   90.00
_cell.angle_beta   90.00
_cell.angle_gamma   90.00
#
_symmetry.space_group_name_H-M   'P 1'
#
loop_
_entity.id
_entity.type
_entity.pdbx_description
1 polymer ?
#
loop_
_entity_poly.entity_id
_entity_poly.type
_entity_poly.pdbx_seq_one_letter_code
_entity_poly.pdbx_strand_id
1 'polypeptide(L)'
;MYRWFHLFRMDSRSATGSRSVRAKLRRIKTRCAELRESSDAEFRAFGERAADVGEDIAVTVEVARRTIRLEMFDVQIRAALAMADGKIAELQTGEGKTLAAVPAIAWHAKSGNGVHVMTVNDYLAKRDSHWMRPVYNFLGLSVGCIQQGMTAEQRRQAYTCDVTYCTPQEAGFDFLRDQLAMQACEQVQRPFAAAVIDEADSILIDEARIPLVIAGGKTARDALAGRVDEITRGLHNTLHYTIDEHGHNVSLTDEGITFVEKAFGCGNLFDNANLTLHTAVQDSLHAHALLHRDVDYLVRDGAIQPIDEFKGRIARDRRWPAGLQTAVEAKERVSLKTQGRVLGSITLQSLIALFPKLCGMTGTAATQSEEFASVYGLEVEVIPTHRRLIRVDHPDVVFATKREKEQAVVDEIRHVHRAGRPVLVGTASVEDSESFSARLAGIPHETLNARNDEQEAAIVARAGQPGAVTISTNMAGRGVDIRLGEGVPELGGLHVIGTCRHESRRIDNQLRGRAGRQGDPGSSRFFISREDDLLVKHGINHTELQHDVDSLQRAIEGHHLDVRQFLHKYEAVIERQRQSIQQQRQEILTGVRPRPSETARWVALATIDSLWSDHLAAVSALREGIHWVSFGGRDPLHEYLRNVHLMFEELVGRLETEVARRLAESNDGGSNVRQRGATWTYLTTDEPFGTASHRIFAGLTRKVKSRSLWG
;
A
#
# COMPACT_ATOMS: atom_id res chain seq x y z
N MET A 1 27.69 -11.26 -18.88
CA MET A 1 28.97 -10.78 -18.36
C MET A 1 29.09 -9.24 -18.25
N TYR A 2 27.95 -8.48 -18.18
CA TYR A 2 27.93 -7.00 -18.12
C TYR A 2 27.37 -6.42 -16.81
N ARG A 3 27.05 -7.25 -15.81
CA ARG A 3 26.34 -6.83 -14.59
C ARG A 3 27.20 -6.69 -13.32
N TRP A 4 28.47 -7.06 -13.36
CA TRP A 4 29.36 -7.06 -12.17
C TRP A 4 30.22 -5.79 -12.01
N PHE A 5 30.24 -4.88 -13.00
CA PHE A 5 31.06 -3.66 -12.94
C PHE A 5 30.42 -2.48 -12.22
N HIS A 6 29.12 -2.56 -11.84
CA HIS A 6 28.43 -1.46 -11.13
C HIS A 6 28.62 -1.47 -9.59
N LEU A 7 28.91 -2.60 -8.98
CA LEU A 7 29.04 -2.73 -7.51
C LEU A 7 30.32 -2.12 -6.91
N PHE A 8 31.39 -2.03 -7.67
CA PHE A 8 32.67 -1.45 -7.20
C PHE A 8 32.79 0.08 -7.39
N ARG A 9 31.79 0.74 -7.97
CA ARG A 9 31.80 2.20 -8.17
C ARG A 9 31.08 2.99 -7.07
N MET A 10 30.46 2.34 -6.08
CA MET A 10 29.66 3.04 -5.06
C MET A 10 30.51 3.82 -4.05
N ASP A 11 31.70 3.38 -3.67
CA ASP A 11 32.52 4.05 -2.64
C ASP A 11 33.15 5.38 -3.09
N SER A 12 33.51 5.54 -4.36
CA SER A 12 34.09 6.80 -4.86
C SER A 12 33.04 7.87 -5.20
N ARG A 13 31.79 7.47 -5.53
CA ARG A 13 30.68 8.40 -5.79
C ARG A 13 30.14 9.03 -4.50
N SER A 14 30.19 8.32 -3.36
CA SER A 14 29.65 8.84 -2.08
C SER A 14 30.45 10.04 -1.56
N ALA A 15 31.78 10.04 -1.69
CA ALA A 15 32.62 11.13 -1.21
C ALA A 15 32.54 12.40 -2.09
N THR A 16 32.43 12.24 -3.42
CA THR A 16 32.26 13.36 -4.36
C THR A 16 30.85 13.92 -4.32
N GLY A 17 29.82 13.08 -4.21
CA GLY A 17 28.42 13.49 -4.01
C GLY A 17 28.24 14.29 -2.71
N SER A 18 28.84 13.85 -1.61
CA SER A 18 28.79 14.56 -0.33
C SER A 18 29.41 15.97 -0.36
N ARG A 19 30.49 16.16 -1.13
CA ARG A 19 31.10 17.50 -1.30
C ARG A 19 30.22 18.44 -2.13
N SER A 20 29.61 17.95 -3.19
CA SER A 20 28.67 18.71 -4.04
C SER A 20 27.45 19.16 -3.26
N VAL A 21 26.83 18.25 -2.49
CA VAL A 21 25.65 18.56 -1.67
C VAL A 21 25.99 19.57 -0.59
N ARG A 22 27.15 19.47 0.07
CA ARG A 22 27.59 20.47 1.06
C ARG A 22 27.81 21.84 0.44
N ALA A 23 28.34 21.91 -0.79
CA ALA A 23 28.51 23.18 -1.50
C ALA A 23 27.14 23.81 -1.85
N LYS A 24 26.20 23.02 -2.39
CA LYS A 24 24.82 23.45 -2.65
C LYS A 24 24.16 23.98 -1.36
N LEU A 25 24.27 23.23 -0.25
CA LEU A 25 23.70 23.63 1.04
C LEU A 25 24.25 24.95 1.54
N ARG A 26 25.58 25.16 1.47
CA ARG A 26 26.21 26.45 1.84
C ARG A 26 25.67 27.60 1.00
N ARG A 27 25.57 27.42 -0.33
CA ARG A 27 25.02 28.44 -1.24
C ARG A 27 23.59 28.79 -0.89
N ILE A 28 22.73 27.80 -0.61
CA ILE A 28 21.35 27.99 -0.19
C ILE A 28 21.30 28.80 1.11
N LYS A 29 22.10 28.45 2.13
CA LYS A 29 22.15 29.17 3.40
C LYS A 29 22.61 30.64 3.25
N THR A 30 23.62 30.88 2.43
CA THR A 30 24.06 32.26 2.11
C THR A 30 22.91 33.03 1.47
N ARG A 31 22.22 32.40 0.51
CA ARG A 31 21.08 33.03 -0.16
C ARG A 31 19.89 33.28 0.80
N CYS A 32 19.58 32.34 1.69
CA CYS A 32 18.59 32.58 2.74
C CYS A 32 18.93 33.79 3.63
N ALA A 33 20.21 33.96 4.00
CA ALA A 33 20.65 35.11 4.81
C ALA A 33 20.46 36.43 4.05
N GLU A 34 20.82 36.49 2.77
CA GLU A 34 20.59 37.66 1.91
C GLU A 34 19.09 38.00 1.80
N LEU A 35 18.26 36.98 1.62
CA LEU A 35 16.80 37.12 1.45
C LEU A 35 16.10 37.60 2.73
N ARG A 36 16.68 37.44 3.92
CA ARG A 36 16.09 37.89 5.18
C ARG A 36 15.83 39.41 5.22
N GLU A 37 16.64 40.17 4.53
CA GLU A 37 16.57 41.64 4.50
C GLU A 37 15.63 42.17 3.40
N SER A 38 15.19 41.31 2.46
CA SER A 38 14.33 41.71 1.35
C SER A 38 12.88 41.93 1.78
N SER A 39 12.24 42.92 1.15
CA SER A 39 10.78 43.15 1.30
C SER A 39 9.94 42.04 0.70
N ASP A 40 8.67 41.90 1.10
CA ASP A 40 7.77 40.87 0.57
C ASP A 40 7.48 41.07 -0.91
N ALA A 41 7.54 42.32 -1.44
CA ALA A 41 7.35 42.60 -2.87
C ALA A 41 8.54 42.11 -3.70
N GLU A 42 9.77 42.40 -3.25
CA GLU A 42 11.00 41.88 -3.85
C GLU A 42 11.03 40.34 -3.81
N PHE A 43 10.58 39.78 -2.72
CA PHE A 43 10.56 38.36 -2.47
C PHE A 43 9.67 37.59 -3.47
N ARG A 44 8.47 38.11 -3.77
CA ARG A 44 7.57 37.54 -4.78
C ARG A 44 8.20 37.59 -6.17
N ALA A 45 8.84 38.71 -6.51
CA ALA A 45 9.55 38.89 -7.78
C ALA A 45 10.75 37.89 -7.92
N PHE A 46 11.41 37.53 -6.82
CA PHE A 46 12.46 36.50 -6.82
C PHE A 46 11.87 35.12 -7.01
N GLY A 47 10.75 34.81 -6.37
CA GLY A 47 10.05 33.51 -6.51
C GLY A 47 9.62 33.22 -7.96
N GLU A 48 9.22 34.22 -8.73
CA GLU A 48 8.86 34.09 -10.15
C GLU A 48 10.09 33.90 -11.06
N ARG A 49 11.27 34.33 -10.63
CA ARG A 49 12.52 34.35 -11.42
C ARG A 49 13.51 33.25 -11.05
N ALA A 50 13.21 32.43 -10.05
CA ALA A 50 14.15 31.38 -9.61
C ALA A 50 14.54 30.46 -10.77
N ALA A 51 15.78 30.58 -11.22
CA ALA A 51 16.29 29.89 -12.40
C ALA A 51 16.88 28.51 -12.07
N ASP A 52 17.22 28.27 -10.81
CA ASP A 52 17.80 26.99 -10.36
C ASP A 52 17.11 26.49 -9.05
N VAL A 53 17.22 25.19 -8.84
CA VAL A 53 16.66 24.48 -7.70
C VAL A 53 17.15 25.00 -6.35
N GLY A 54 18.39 25.43 -6.27
CA GLY A 54 18.99 25.95 -5.04
C GLY A 54 18.40 27.30 -4.64
N GLU A 55 18.17 28.17 -5.61
CA GLU A 55 17.53 29.47 -5.38
C GLU A 55 16.08 29.31 -4.97
N ASP A 56 15.35 28.43 -5.64
CA ASP A 56 13.96 28.15 -5.32
C ASP A 56 13.78 27.58 -3.91
N ILE A 57 14.66 26.65 -3.51
CA ILE A 57 14.70 26.12 -2.14
C ILE A 57 14.99 27.26 -1.15
N ALA A 58 15.97 28.15 -1.42
CA ALA A 58 16.28 29.26 -0.52
C ALA A 58 15.09 30.21 -0.32
N VAL A 59 14.39 30.53 -1.42
CA VAL A 59 13.16 31.33 -1.38
C VAL A 59 12.09 30.65 -0.52
N THR A 60 11.83 29.36 -0.76
CA THR A 60 10.80 28.62 -0.04
C THR A 60 11.12 28.48 1.46
N VAL A 61 12.39 28.24 1.81
CA VAL A 61 12.85 28.19 3.21
C VAL A 61 12.57 29.50 3.94
N GLU A 62 12.87 30.64 3.31
CA GLU A 62 12.62 31.94 3.92
C GLU A 62 11.11 32.26 3.97
N VAL A 63 10.33 31.86 2.97
CA VAL A 63 8.86 31.98 3.01
C VAL A 63 8.28 31.17 4.18
N ALA A 64 8.75 29.94 4.41
CA ALA A 64 8.30 29.14 5.54
C ALA A 64 8.58 29.86 6.89
N ARG A 65 9.77 30.46 7.04
CA ARG A 65 10.11 31.25 8.22
C ARG A 65 9.16 32.44 8.43
N ARG A 66 8.81 33.17 7.35
CA ARG A 66 7.93 34.36 7.43
C ARG A 66 6.46 33.99 7.69
N THR A 67 5.95 32.93 7.01
CA THR A 67 4.53 32.64 7.01
C THR A 67 4.07 31.74 8.15
N ILE A 68 4.83 30.68 8.42
CA ILE A 68 4.49 29.70 9.48
C ILE A 68 5.46 29.71 10.68
N ARG A 69 6.44 30.65 10.66
CA ARG A 69 7.43 30.85 11.72
C ARG A 69 8.26 29.63 12.07
N LEU A 70 8.53 28.78 11.08
CA LEU A 70 9.39 27.60 11.22
C LEU A 70 10.69 27.82 10.46
N GLU A 71 11.81 27.68 11.16
CA GLU A 71 13.14 27.72 10.55
C GLU A 71 13.57 26.29 10.19
N MET A 72 13.91 26.09 8.91
CA MET A 72 14.31 24.77 8.44
C MET A 72 15.75 24.43 8.84
N PHE A 73 15.97 23.23 9.32
CA PHE A 73 17.29 22.69 9.61
C PHE A 73 18.03 22.28 8.34
N ASP A 74 19.37 22.23 8.41
CA ASP A 74 20.24 21.80 7.32
C ASP A 74 19.83 20.41 6.74
N VAL A 75 19.41 19.50 7.61
CA VAL A 75 18.96 18.15 7.24
C VAL A 75 17.67 18.20 6.42
N GLN A 76 16.76 19.11 6.72
CA GLN A 76 15.51 19.29 5.98
C GLN A 76 15.76 19.90 4.60
N ILE A 77 16.68 20.89 4.51
CA ILE A 77 17.10 21.47 3.22
C ILE A 77 17.81 20.41 2.36
N ARG A 78 18.61 19.55 2.98
CA ARG A 78 19.25 18.42 2.26
C ARG A 78 18.23 17.43 1.74
N ALA A 79 17.20 17.12 2.51
CA ALA A 79 16.11 16.26 2.07
C ALA A 79 15.32 16.89 0.90
N ALA A 80 15.05 18.20 0.96
CA ALA A 80 14.43 18.93 -0.15
C ALA A 80 15.25 18.83 -1.45
N LEU A 81 16.60 18.99 -1.34
CA LEU A 81 17.49 18.79 -2.49
C LEU A 81 17.41 17.37 -3.07
N ALA A 82 17.41 16.34 -2.21
CA ALA A 82 17.29 14.95 -2.64
C ALA A 82 15.99 14.69 -3.39
N MET A 83 14.86 15.19 -2.85
CA MET A 83 13.54 15.06 -3.49
C MET A 83 13.43 15.88 -4.79
N ALA A 84 14.02 17.05 -4.86
CA ALA A 84 14.07 17.86 -6.09
C ALA A 84 14.90 17.16 -7.18
N ASP A 85 15.91 16.37 -6.79
CA ASP A 85 16.72 15.53 -7.69
C ASP A 85 16.03 14.18 -8.04
N GLY A 86 14.76 13.95 -7.63
CA GLY A 86 13.97 12.74 -7.94
C GLY A 86 14.35 11.53 -7.09
N LYS A 87 14.75 11.71 -5.83
CA LYS A 87 15.16 10.63 -4.92
C LYS A 87 14.17 10.41 -3.79
N ILE A 88 14.33 9.29 -3.10
CA ILE A 88 13.70 9.05 -1.79
C ILE A 88 14.65 9.58 -0.70
N ALA A 89 14.18 10.56 0.06
CA ALA A 89 14.89 11.06 1.23
C ALA A 89 14.52 10.23 2.48
N GLU A 90 15.46 9.51 3.06
CA GLU A 90 15.25 8.88 4.35
C GLU A 90 15.56 9.86 5.47
N LEU A 91 14.51 10.35 6.12
CA LEU A 91 14.62 11.16 7.35
C LEU A 91 14.01 10.37 8.50
N GLN A 92 14.71 10.29 9.61
CA GLN A 92 14.17 9.66 10.80
C GLN A 92 12.84 10.30 11.24
N THR A 93 11.99 9.48 11.85
CA THR A 93 10.71 9.94 12.38
C THR A 93 10.95 11.09 13.39
N GLY A 94 10.17 12.18 13.26
CA GLY A 94 10.32 13.36 14.10
C GLY A 94 11.23 14.46 13.54
N GLU A 95 11.99 14.23 12.45
CA GLU A 95 12.87 15.25 11.82
C GLU A 95 12.10 16.30 10.98
N GLY A 96 10.78 16.30 11.02
CA GLY A 96 9.95 17.31 10.34
C GLY A 96 9.83 17.08 8.83
N LYS A 97 9.56 15.85 8.40
CA LYS A 97 9.38 15.45 6.99
C LYS A 97 8.43 16.37 6.23
N THR A 98 7.25 16.68 6.79
CA THR A 98 6.25 17.54 6.13
C THR A 98 6.81 18.88 5.70
N LEU A 99 7.59 19.55 6.56
CA LEU A 99 8.23 20.82 6.24
C LEU A 99 9.37 20.62 5.23
N ALA A 100 10.15 19.55 5.37
CA ALA A 100 11.27 19.21 4.48
C ALA A 100 10.83 19.01 3.03
N ALA A 101 9.61 18.53 2.79
CA ALA A 101 9.08 18.32 1.46
C ALA A 101 8.64 19.60 0.74
N VAL A 102 8.27 20.67 1.48
CA VAL A 102 7.66 21.88 0.90
C VAL A 102 8.50 22.50 -0.20
N PRO A 103 9.84 22.69 -0.07
CA PRO A 103 10.63 23.28 -1.15
C PRO A 103 10.68 22.42 -2.43
N ALA A 104 10.74 21.08 -2.29
CA ALA A 104 10.72 20.20 -3.44
C ALA A 104 9.34 20.18 -4.13
N ILE A 105 8.25 20.23 -3.35
CA ILE A 105 6.89 20.35 -3.86
C ILE A 105 6.72 21.66 -4.63
N ALA A 106 7.15 22.79 -4.06
CA ALA A 106 7.10 24.10 -4.71
C ALA A 106 7.90 24.10 -6.03
N TRP A 107 9.10 23.54 -6.02
CA TRP A 107 9.93 23.38 -7.22
C TRP A 107 9.22 22.59 -8.35
N HIS A 108 8.63 21.45 -8.01
CA HIS A 108 7.90 20.64 -9.00
C HIS A 108 6.60 21.33 -9.47
N ALA A 109 5.90 22.06 -8.60
CA ALA A 109 4.66 22.77 -8.92
C ALA A 109 4.88 23.89 -9.94
N LYS A 110 6.01 24.60 -9.87
CA LYS A 110 6.35 25.71 -10.80
C LYS A 110 6.49 25.28 -12.26
N SER A 111 6.56 23.98 -12.55
CA SER A 111 6.50 23.51 -13.94
C SER A 111 5.16 23.78 -14.65
N GLY A 112 4.12 24.24 -13.90
CA GLY A 112 2.78 24.56 -14.38
C GLY A 112 1.88 23.35 -14.66
N ASN A 113 2.41 22.14 -14.55
CA ASN A 113 1.66 20.90 -14.79
C ASN A 113 1.09 20.27 -13.52
N GLY A 114 1.35 20.90 -12.36
CA GLY A 114 0.92 20.49 -11.04
C GLY A 114 1.66 19.32 -10.43
N VAL A 115 1.58 19.22 -9.11
CA VAL A 115 2.20 18.16 -8.33
C VAL A 115 1.17 17.49 -7.42
N HIS A 116 1.17 16.16 -7.39
CA HIS A 116 0.41 15.37 -6.42
C HIS A 116 1.29 15.10 -5.21
N VAL A 117 0.79 15.43 -4.02
CA VAL A 117 1.42 15.08 -2.74
C VAL A 117 0.61 13.96 -2.12
N MET A 118 1.16 12.74 -2.17
CA MET A 118 0.47 11.54 -1.74
C MET A 118 0.90 11.15 -0.33
N THR A 119 -0.06 10.91 0.54
CA THR A 119 0.14 10.46 1.92
C THR A 119 -0.81 9.30 2.26
N VAL A 120 -0.57 8.62 3.37
CA VAL A 120 -1.20 7.33 3.70
C VAL A 120 -2.67 7.39 4.10
N ASN A 121 -3.21 8.57 4.44
CA ASN A 121 -4.62 8.71 4.79
C ASN A 121 -5.15 10.14 4.60
N ASP A 122 -6.47 10.27 4.54
CA ASP A 122 -7.19 11.52 4.34
C ASP A 122 -6.93 12.56 5.45
N TYR A 123 -6.74 12.10 6.69
CA TYR A 123 -6.44 12.99 7.81
C TYR A 123 -5.12 13.72 7.60
N LEU A 124 -4.05 13.00 7.24
CA LEU A 124 -2.74 13.59 6.96
C LEU A 124 -2.79 14.49 5.73
N ALA A 125 -3.46 14.08 4.66
CA ALA A 125 -3.62 14.90 3.46
C ALA A 125 -4.28 16.25 3.79
N LYS A 126 -5.34 16.24 4.59
CA LYS A 126 -6.06 17.45 5.04
C LYS A 126 -5.21 18.31 5.99
N ARG A 127 -4.60 17.68 6.99
CA ARG A 127 -3.75 18.38 7.98
C ARG A 127 -2.59 19.10 7.28
N ASP A 128 -1.84 18.38 6.45
CA ASP A 128 -0.60 18.90 5.87
C ASP A 128 -0.88 19.92 4.77
N SER A 129 -1.93 19.73 3.97
CA SER A 129 -2.38 20.75 3.02
C SER A 129 -2.79 22.07 3.71
N HIS A 130 -3.48 21.99 4.85
CA HIS A 130 -3.88 23.16 5.62
C HIS A 130 -2.68 23.87 6.28
N TRP A 131 -1.80 23.08 6.87
CA TRP A 131 -0.64 23.59 7.58
C TRP A 131 0.35 24.29 6.65
N MET A 132 0.63 23.70 5.46
CA MET A 132 1.61 24.24 4.51
C MET A 132 1.02 25.24 3.51
N ARG A 133 -0.31 25.36 3.42
CA ARG A 133 -1.01 26.31 2.53
C ARG A 133 -0.48 27.76 2.59
N PRO A 134 -0.18 28.35 3.76
CA PRO A 134 0.35 29.71 3.81
C PRO A 134 1.67 29.89 3.05
N VAL A 135 2.53 28.86 3.05
CA VAL A 135 3.81 28.89 2.31
C VAL A 135 3.55 28.88 0.80
N TYR A 136 2.72 27.96 0.33
CA TYR A 136 2.41 27.87 -1.09
C TYR A 136 1.66 29.11 -1.63
N ASN A 137 0.69 29.60 -0.88
CA ASN A 137 -0.06 30.80 -1.26
C ASN A 137 0.86 32.04 -1.36
N PHE A 138 1.85 32.16 -0.47
CA PHE A 138 2.81 33.26 -0.54
C PHE A 138 3.67 33.17 -1.82
N LEU A 139 3.99 31.96 -2.27
CA LEU A 139 4.71 31.67 -3.52
C LEU A 139 3.82 31.78 -4.76
N GLY A 140 2.54 32.15 -4.61
CA GLY A 140 1.59 32.21 -5.72
C GLY A 140 1.06 30.86 -6.19
N LEU A 141 1.29 29.78 -5.42
CA LEU A 141 0.85 28.43 -5.75
C LEU A 141 -0.48 28.10 -5.08
N SER A 142 -1.44 27.64 -5.84
CA SER A 142 -2.75 27.18 -5.37
C SER A 142 -2.67 25.77 -4.76
N VAL A 143 -3.50 25.52 -3.72
CA VAL A 143 -3.48 24.24 -2.98
C VAL A 143 -4.85 23.61 -2.93
N GLY A 144 -4.99 22.40 -3.51
CA GLY A 144 -6.14 21.53 -3.41
C GLY A 144 -5.89 20.37 -2.44
N CYS A 145 -6.98 19.77 -1.96
CA CYS A 145 -6.93 18.54 -1.17
C CYS A 145 -8.11 17.66 -1.55
N ILE A 146 -7.83 16.44 -1.98
CA ILE A 146 -8.84 15.43 -2.29
C ILE A 146 -9.17 14.67 -1.02
N GLN A 147 -10.47 14.50 -0.76
CA GLN A 147 -11.00 13.77 0.38
C GLN A 147 -12.10 12.81 -0.06
N GLN A 148 -12.28 11.74 0.69
CA GLN A 148 -13.41 10.84 0.48
C GLN A 148 -14.75 11.61 0.55
N GLY A 149 -15.71 11.25 -0.29
CA GLY A 149 -17.04 11.88 -0.32
C GLY A 149 -17.16 13.21 -1.09
N MET A 150 -16.06 13.74 -1.65
CA MET A 150 -16.13 14.93 -2.52
C MET A 150 -16.88 14.65 -3.82
N THR A 151 -17.63 15.65 -4.29
CA THR A 151 -18.28 15.63 -5.62
C THR A 151 -17.25 15.72 -6.75
N ALA A 152 -17.63 15.31 -7.97
CA ALA A 152 -16.74 15.40 -9.15
C ALA A 152 -16.28 16.85 -9.40
N GLU A 153 -17.17 17.84 -9.21
CA GLU A 153 -16.82 19.25 -9.37
C GLU A 153 -15.79 19.72 -8.36
N GLN A 154 -15.96 19.35 -7.07
CA GLN A 154 -14.98 19.66 -6.02
C GLN A 154 -13.62 19.01 -6.29
N ARG A 155 -13.63 17.75 -6.78
CA ARG A 155 -12.40 17.05 -7.17
C ARG A 155 -11.71 17.74 -8.34
N ARG A 156 -12.45 18.13 -9.37
CA ARG A 156 -11.91 18.84 -10.53
C ARG A 156 -11.24 20.15 -10.09
N GLN A 157 -11.90 20.94 -9.25
CA GLN A 157 -11.33 22.17 -8.69
C GLN A 157 -10.04 21.89 -7.89
N ALA A 158 -9.99 20.83 -7.09
CA ALA A 158 -8.81 20.48 -6.33
C ALA A 158 -7.65 20.00 -7.22
N TYR A 159 -7.93 19.23 -8.28
CA TYR A 159 -6.91 18.79 -9.25
C TYR A 159 -6.39 19.90 -10.15
N THR A 160 -7.13 21.00 -10.35
CA THR A 160 -6.63 22.16 -11.12
C THR A 160 -5.63 23.01 -10.33
N CYS A 161 -5.51 22.81 -9.02
CA CYS A 161 -4.53 23.52 -8.20
C CYS A 161 -3.09 23.09 -8.53
N ASP A 162 -2.11 23.98 -8.28
CA ASP A 162 -0.69 23.70 -8.53
C ASP A 162 -0.17 22.57 -7.62
N VAL A 163 -0.66 22.50 -6.40
CA VAL A 163 -0.34 21.45 -5.42
C VAL A 163 -1.62 20.75 -5.00
N THR A 164 -1.71 19.43 -5.21
CA THR A 164 -2.88 18.62 -4.82
C THR A 164 -2.48 17.56 -3.82
N TYR A 165 -2.94 17.70 -2.57
CA TYR A 165 -2.78 16.67 -1.55
C TYR A 165 -3.87 15.61 -1.69
N CYS A 166 -3.51 14.33 -1.64
CA CYS A 166 -4.44 13.21 -1.76
C CYS A 166 -3.87 11.94 -1.14
N THR A 167 -4.71 10.92 -1.01
CA THR A 167 -4.22 9.55 -0.86
C THR A 167 -4.01 8.91 -2.24
N PRO A 168 -3.09 7.95 -2.40
CA PRO A 168 -2.92 7.26 -3.67
C PRO A 168 -4.18 6.49 -4.08
N GLN A 169 -4.98 6.00 -3.12
CA GLN A 169 -6.23 5.31 -3.37
C GLN A 169 -7.28 6.23 -4.01
N GLU A 170 -7.50 7.43 -3.44
CA GLU A 170 -8.43 8.41 -4.01
C GLU A 170 -8.00 8.86 -5.41
N ALA A 171 -6.70 9.14 -5.59
CA ALA A 171 -6.17 9.49 -6.92
C ALA A 171 -6.35 8.34 -7.94
N GLY A 172 -6.16 7.10 -7.52
CA GLY A 172 -6.33 5.94 -8.37
C GLY A 172 -7.80 5.63 -8.69
N PHE A 173 -8.70 5.81 -7.75
CA PHE A 173 -10.14 5.69 -8.03
C PHE A 173 -10.64 6.78 -8.97
N ASP A 174 -10.16 8.01 -8.82
CA ASP A 174 -10.50 9.09 -9.76
C ASP A 174 -9.95 8.79 -11.15
N PHE A 175 -8.72 8.27 -11.25
CA PHE A 175 -8.14 7.83 -12.51
C PHE A 175 -8.98 6.74 -13.18
N LEU A 176 -9.46 5.74 -12.44
CA LEU A 176 -10.34 4.71 -12.99
C LEU A 176 -11.72 5.26 -13.38
N ARG A 177 -12.26 6.21 -12.63
CA ARG A 177 -13.54 6.90 -13.00
C ARG A 177 -13.37 7.68 -14.28
N ASP A 178 -12.28 8.43 -14.42
CA ASP A 178 -11.96 9.22 -15.61
C ASP A 178 -11.81 8.34 -16.87
N GLN A 179 -11.28 7.14 -16.72
CA GLN A 179 -11.21 6.15 -17.80
C GLN A 179 -12.57 5.62 -18.25
N LEU A 180 -13.61 5.79 -17.44
CA LEU A 180 -14.98 5.41 -17.77
C LEU A 180 -15.86 6.60 -18.19
N ALA A 181 -15.35 7.82 -18.18
CA ALA A 181 -16.10 9.03 -18.58
C ALA A 181 -16.62 8.93 -20.02
N MET A 182 -17.86 9.38 -20.24
CA MET A 182 -18.49 9.40 -21.57
C MET A 182 -18.34 10.75 -22.26
N GLN A 183 -17.97 11.79 -21.50
CA GLN A 183 -17.67 13.13 -22.00
C GLN A 183 -16.36 13.62 -21.37
N ALA A 184 -15.56 14.37 -22.13
CA ALA A 184 -14.28 14.87 -21.64
C ALA A 184 -14.43 15.80 -20.42
N CYS A 185 -15.55 16.54 -20.33
CA CYS A 185 -15.83 17.40 -19.17
C CYS A 185 -16.19 16.64 -17.88
N GLU A 186 -16.47 15.34 -17.95
CA GLU A 186 -16.69 14.50 -16.77
C GLU A 186 -15.37 14.11 -16.09
N GLN A 187 -14.26 14.11 -16.82
CA GLN A 187 -12.93 13.82 -16.25
C GLN A 187 -12.54 14.88 -15.23
N VAL A 188 -12.00 14.44 -14.10
CA VAL A 188 -11.64 15.33 -12.99
C VAL A 188 -10.14 15.58 -12.91
N GLN A 189 -9.31 14.62 -13.37
CA GLN A 189 -7.86 14.72 -13.30
C GLN A 189 -7.29 15.39 -14.57
N ARG A 190 -6.20 16.10 -14.38
CA ARG A 190 -5.32 16.53 -15.46
C ARG A 190 -4.25 15.45 -15.73
N PRO A 191 -3.51 15.52 -16.85
CA PRO A 191 -2.38 14.62 -17.08
C PRO A 191 -1.38 14.64 -15.93
N PHE A 192 -0.87 13.49 -15.56
CA PHE A 192 0.10 13.35 -14.48
C PHE A 192 1.43 13.99 -14.86
N ALA A 193 2.04 14.75 -13.93
CA ALA A 193 3.32 15.42 -14.14
C ALA A 193 4.35 15.06 -13.07
N ALA A 194 4.04 15.30 -11.80
CA ALA A 194 4.94 15.01 -10.70
C ALA A 194 4.18 14.44 -9.49
N ALA A 195 4.80 13.52 -8.78
CA ALA A 195 4.31 13.05 -7.49
C ALA A 195 5.42 13.09 -6.43
N VAL A 196 5.06 13.59 -5.25
CA VAL A 196 5.87 13.56 -4.04
C VAL A 196 5.18 12.64 -3.04
N ILE A 197 5.84 11.54 -2.68
CA ILE A 197 5.27 10.50 -1.84
C ILE A 197 5.74 10.66 -0.39
N ASP A 198 4.82 10.97 0.52
CA ASP A 198 5.07 10.92 1.96
C ASP A 198 4.83 9.50 2.48
N GLU A 199 5.66 9.05 3.40
CA GLU A 199 5.70 7.66 3.88
C GLU A 199 5.86 6.66 2.72
N ALA A 200 6.88 6.94 1.86
CA ALA A 200 7.11 6.24 0.61
C ALA A 200 7.24 4.71 0.76
N ASP A 201 7.77 4.23 1.88
CA ASP A 201 7.87 2.80 2.17
C ASP A 201 6.50 2.13 2.35
N SER A 202 5.51 2.82 2.94
CA SER A 202 4.15 2.29 3.04
C SER A 202 3.48 2.23 1.67
N ILE A 203 3.58 3.31 0.91
CA ILE A 203 2.85 3.45 -0.36
C ILE A 203 3.50 2.62 -1.46
N LEU A 204 4.85 2.68 -1.57
CA LEU A 204 5.58 2.06 -2.68
C LEU A 204 6.01 0.60 -2.41
N ILE A 205 5.98 0.14 -1.16
CA ILE A 205 6.38 -1.22 -0.80
C ILE A 205 5.18 -2.00 -0.25
N ASP A 206 4.51 -1.53 0.81
CA ASP A 206 3.43 -2.29 1.45
C ASP A 206 2.16 -2.33 0.61
N GLU A 207 1.72 -1.18 0.10
CA GLU A 207 0.46 -1.04 -0.62
C GLU A 207 0.61 -1.12 -2.15
N ALA A 208 1.85 -1.18 -2.63
CA ALA A 208 2.17 -1.05 -4.05
C ALA A 208 1.38 -1.96 -4.99
N ARG A 209 1.09 -3.18 -4.53
CA ARG A 209 0.43 -4.22 -5.33
C ARG A 209 -1.06 -4.34 -5.09
N ILE A 210 -1.60 -3.54 -4.17
CA ILE A 210 -3.04 -3.56 -3.89
C ILE A 210 -3.79 -3.09 -5.14
N PRO A 211 -4.60 -3.95 -5.78
CA PRO A 211 -5.40 -3.53 -6.90
C PRO A 211 -6.54 -2.62 -6.43
N LEU A 212 -6.61 -1.44 -7.04
CA LEU A 212 -7.77 -0.58 -7.00
C LEU A 212 -8.76 -1.09 -8.04
N VAL A 213 -10.00 -1.30 -7.67
CA VAL A 213 -11.02 -1.86 -8.55
C VAL A 213 -12.24 -0.96 -8.60
N ILE A 214 -12.73 -0.72 -9.82
CA ILE A 214 -14.05 -0.15 -10.05
C ILE A 214 -14.96 -1.21 -10.66
N ALA A 215 -16.10 -1.44 -10.04
CA ALA A 215 -17.07 -2.44 -10.47
C ALA A 215 -18.45 -1.82 -10.65
N GLY A 216 -19.31 -2.48 -11.43
CA GLY A 216 -20.68 -2.02 -11.69
C GLY A 216 -21.58 -3.15 -12.19
N GLY A 217 -22.90 -2.94 -12.10
CA GLY A 217 -23.88 -3.96 -12.48
C GLY A 217 -24.09 -5.04 -11.43
N LYS A 218 -24.88 -6.07 -11.78
CA LYS A 218 -25.16 -7.24 -10.92
C LYS A 218 -24.67 -8.52 -11.59
N THR A 219 -24.04 -9.43 -10.85
CA THR A 219 -23.67 -10.77 -11.33
C THR A 219 -24.55 -11.84 -10.68
N ALA A 220 -24.79 -12.94 -11.42
CA ALA A 220 -25.70 -14.01 -11.01
C ALA A 220 -25.07 -15.05 -10.02
N ARG A 221 -23.90 -14.77 -9.43
CA ARG A 221 -23.16 -15.74 -8.59
C ARG A 221 -23.73 -15.91 -7.16
N ASP A 222 -24.67 -15.08 -6.74
CA ASP A 222 -25.15 -15.02 -5.33
C ASP A 222 -25.93 -16.29 -4.90
N ALA A 223 -26.61 -16.97 -5.84
CA ALA A 223 -27.39 -18.18 -5.55
C ALA A 223 -26.55 -19.42 -5.24
N LEU A 224 -25.33 -19.49 -5.78
CA LEU A 224 -24.44 -20.66 -5.59
C LEU A 224 -23.74 -20.61 -4.22
N ALA A 225 -23.43 -19.40 -3.73
CA ALA A 225 -22.59 -19.21 -2.54
C ALA A 225 -23.20 -19.84 -1.26
N GLY A 226 -24.50 -19.66 -1.04
CA GLY A 226 -25.18 -20.25 0.13
C GLY A 226 -25.15 -21.80 0.11
N ARG A 227 -25.37 -22.41 -1.05
CA ARG A 227 -25.32 -23.87 -1.20
C ARG A 227 -23.91 -24.43 -1.03
N VAL A 228 -22.91 -23.70 -1.54
CA VAL A 228 -21.49 -24.06 -1.37
C VAL A 228 -21.10 -23.96 0.11
N ASP A 229 -21.52 -22.91 0.81
CA ASP A 229 -21.25 -22.72 2.24
C ASP A 229 -21.82 -23.87 3.08
N GLU A 230 -23.09 -24.28 2.83
CA GLU A 230 -23.71 -25.41 3.53
C GLU A 230 -22.90 -26.70 3.37
N ILE A 231 -22.44 -27.00 2.15
CA ILE A 231 -21.67 -28.21 1.86
C ILE A 231 -20.27 -28.13 2.48
N THR A 232 -19.62 -26.98 2.40
CA THR A 232 -18.27 -26.77 2.97
C THR A 232 -18.27 -26.88 4.50
N ARG A 233 -19.33 -26.45 5.19
CA ARG A 233 -19.48 -26.64 6.64
C ARG A 233 -19.51 -28.13 7.05
N GLY A 234 -19.91 -29.03 6.15
CA GLY A 234 -19.91 -30.47 6.38
C GLY A 234 -18.56 -31.14 6.16
N LEU A 235 -17.54 -30.42 5.69
CA LEU A 235 -16.20 -30.96 5.47
C LEU A 235 -15.41 -30.97 6.78
N HIS A 236 -14.66 -32.04 7.01
CA HIS A 236 -13.84 -32.24 8.21
C HIS A 236 -12.36 -32.20 7.86
N ASN A 237 -11.57 -31.49 8.66
CA ASN A 237 -10.12 -31.45 8.53
C ASN A 237 -9.54 -32.87 8.66
N THR A 238 -8.45 -33.13 7.95
CA THR A 238 -7.74 -34.40 7.83
C THR A 238 -8.47 -35.49 7.03
N LEU A 239 -9.80 -35.50 7.03
CA LEU A 239 -10.60 -36.45 6.24
C LEU A 239 -10.92 -35.90 4.85
N HIS A 240 -11.54 -34.73 4.79
CA HIS A 240 -12.05 -34.13 3.55
C HIS A 240 -11.14 -33.05 2.98
N TYR A 241 -10.31 -32.45 3.83
CA TYR A 241 -9.33 -31.45 3.41
C TYR A 241 -8.10 -31.46 4.31
N THR A 242 -6.99 -30.94 3.80
CA THR A 242 -5.75 -30.75 4.55
C THR A 242 -5.31 -29.30 4.47
N ILE A 243 -4.75 -28.79 5.56
CA ILE A 243 -4.10 -27.48 5.63
C ILE A 243 -2.60 -27.74 5.54
N ASP A 244 -1.87 -26.91 4.80
CA ASP A 244 -0.42 -27.02 4.69
C ASP A 244 0.28 -26.75 6.05
N GLU A 245 1.55 -27.16 6.18
CA GLU A 245 2.32 -27.04 7.42
C GLU A 245 2.45 -25.59 7.91
N HIS A 246 2.20 -24.62 7.04
CA HIS A 246 2.33 -23.19 7.35
C HIS A 246 0.98 -22.48 7.51
N GLY A 247 -0.14 -23.18 7.38
CA GLY A 247 -1.48 -22.61 7.51
C GLY A 247 -1.88 -21.62 6.39
N HIS A 248 -1.17 -21.65 5.25
CA HIS A 248 -1.44 -20.72 4.14
C HIS A 248 -2.31 -21.31 3.03
N ASN A 249 -2.38 -22.65 2.94
CA ASN A 249 -3.13 -23.31 1.89
C ASN A 249 -4.03 -24.41 2.45
N VAL A 250 -5.18 -24.57 1.81
CA VAL A 250 -6.12 -25.65 2.09
C VAL A 250 -6.42 -26.40 0.79
N SER A 251 -6.42 -27.72 0.83
CA SER A 251 -6.67 -28.57 -0.32
C SER A 251 -7.63 -29.69 0.03
N LEU A 252 -8.58 -30.01 -0.88
CA LEU A 252 -9.44 -31.17 -0.74
C LEU A 252 -8.62 -32.46 -0.87
N THR A 253 -8.98 -33.46 -0.07
CA THR A 253 -8.54 -34.85 -0.25
C THR A 253 -9.39 -35.55 -1.31
N ASP A 254 -9.03 -36.76 -1.71
CA ASP A 254 -9.84 -37.58 -2.64
C ASP A 254 -11.24 -37.86 -2.07
N GLU A 255 -11.36 -38.09 -0.76
CA GLU A 255 -12.62 -38.24 -0.06
C GLU A 255 -13.42 -36.93 -0.06
N GLY A 256 -12.75 -35.78 0.10
CA GLY A 256 -13.38 -34.47 0.02
C GLY A 256 -13.91 -34.15 -1.37
N ILE A 257 -13.15 -34.46 -2.41
CA ILE A 257 -13.59 -34.32 -3.82
C ILE A 257 -14.83 -35.16 -4.05
N THR A 258 -14.78 -36.45 -3.70
CA THR A 258 -15.92 -37.38 -3.86
C THR A 258 -17.16 -36.90 -3.11
N PHE A 259 -16.98 -36.32 -1.89
CA PHE A 259 -18.08 -35.76 -1.09
C PHE A 259 -18.73 -34.57 -1.81
N VAL A 260 -17.93 -33.64 -2.32
CA VAL A 260 -18.40 -32.45 -3.05
C VAL A 260 -19.10 -32.85 -4.35
N GLU A 261 -18.50 -33.71 -5.15
CA GLU A 261 -19.09 -34.22 -6.41
C GLU A 261 -20.45 -34.85 -6.19
N LYS A 262 -20.58 -35.68 -5.15
CA LYS A 262 -21.85 -36.33 -4.80
C LYS A 262 -22.89 -35.29 -4.29
N ALA A 263 -22.47 -34.32 -3.49
CA ALA A 263 -23.36 -33.30 -2.93
C ALA A 263 -23.93 -32.35 -3.99
N PHE A 264 -23.16 -32.04 -5.03
CA PHE A 264 -23.59 -31.21 -6.17
C PHE A 264 -24.17 -32.01 -7.32
N GLY A 265 -23.87 -33.32 -7.42
CA GLY A 265 -24.24 -34.16 -8.55
C GLY A 265 -23.58 -33.72 -9.86
N CYS A 266 -22.37 -33.16 -9.80
CA CYS A 266 -21.73 -32.51 -10.94
C CYS A 266 -20.82 -33.45 -11.76
N GLY A 267 -20.65 -34.69 -11.35
CA GLY A 267 -19.64 -35.61 -11.95
C GLY A 267 -18.24 -35.16 -11.54
N ASN A 268 -17.29 -35.11 -12.49
CA ASN A 268 -15.93 -34.73 -12.19
C ASN A 268 -15.84 -33.20 -11.91
N LEU A 269 -15.42 -32.84 -10.70
CA LEU A 269 -15.28 -31.42 -10.24
C LEU A 269 -14.27 -30.63 -11.06
N PHE A 270 -13.29 -31.30 -11.68
CA PHE A 270 -12.23 -30.69 -12.48
C PHE A 270 -12.56 -30.51 -13.96
N ASP A 271 -13.75 -30.90 -14.40
CA ASP A 271 -14.19 -30.68 -15.78
C ASP A 271 -14.37 -29.15 -16.03
N ASN A 272 -14.09 -28.74 -17.28
CA ASN A 272 -14.23 -27.32 -17.69
C ASN A 272 -15.64 -26.74 -17.38
N ALA A 273 -16.67 -27.56 -17.45
CA ALA A 273 -18.05 -27.19 -17.13
C ALA A 273 -18.24 -26.86 -15.65
N ASN A 274 -17.42 -27.42 -14.75
CA ASN A 274 -17.52 -27.31 -13.30
C ASN A 274 -16.49 -26.33 -12.72
N LEU A 275 -15.70 -25.65 -13.54
CA LEU A 275 -14.61 -24.75 -13.08
C LEU A 275 -15.11 -23.67 -12.12
N THR A 276 -16.28 -23.07 -12.40
CA THR A 276 -16.90 -22.05 -11.52
C THR A 276 -17.29 -22.65 -10.18
N LEU A 277 -17.81 -23.87 -10.15
CA LEU A 277 -18.15 -24.59 -8.93
C LEU A 277 -16.90 -24.94 -8.13
N HIS A 278 -15.88 -25.48 -8.80
CA HIS A 278 -14.59 -25.78 -8.17
C HIS A 278 -13.98 -24.57 -7.48
N THR A 279 -13.95 -23.42 -8.17
CA THR A 279 -13.45 -22.15 -7.61
C THR A 279 -14.27 -21.73 -6.38
N ALA A 280 -15.59 -21.77 -6.47
CA ALA A 280 -16.46 -21.41 -5.36
C ALA A 280 -16.27 -22.30 -4.12
N VAL A 281 -16.07 -23.61 -4.33
CA VAL A 281 -15.78 -24.56 -3.25
C VAL A 281 -14.42 -24.27 -2.61
N GLN A 282 -13.40 -23.96 -3.41
CA GLN A 282 -12.08 -23.60 -2.89
C GLN A 282 -12.10 -22.29 -2.09
N ASP A 283 -12.82 -21.27 -2.59
CA ASP A 283 -12.99 -20.01 -1.87
C ASP A 283 -13.71 -20.20 -0.54
N SER A 284 -14.79 -21.01 -0.53
CA SER A 284 -15.53 -21.33 0.68
C SER A 284 -14.69 -22.13 1.68
N LEU A 285 -13.93 -23.11 1.20
CA LEU A 285 -13.02 -23.90 2.03
C LEU A 285 -11.93 -23.02 2.64
N HIS A 286 -11.35 -22.09 1.87
CA HIS A 286 -10.39 -21.11 2.33
C HIS A 286 -11.01 -20.21 3.42
N ALA A 287 -12.21 -19.69 3.18
CA ALA A 287 -12.92 -18.86 4.15
C ALA A 287 -13.18 -19.57 5.49
N HIS A 288 -13.52 -20.87 5.45
CA HIS A 288 -13.79 -21.65 6.66
C HIS A 288 -12.53 -22.09 7.40
N ALA A 289 -11.50 -22.51 6.66
CA ALA A 289 -10.32 -23.15 7.22
C ALA A 289 -9.22 -22.15 7.63
N LEU A 290 -9.09 -21.02 6.93
CA LEU A 290 -7.94 -20.12 7.06
C LEU A 290 -8.30 -18.71 7.54
N LEU A 291 -9.53 -18.22 7.31
CA LEU A 291 -9.90 -16.87 7.75
C LEU A 291 -10.68 -16.89 9.07
N HIS A 292 -10.20 -16.17 10.05
CA HIS A 292 -10.73 -16.14 11.40
C HIS A 292 -11.36 -14.77 11.72
N ARG A 293 -12.55 -14.81 12.28
CA ARG A 293 -13.22 -13.60 12.79
C ARG A 293 -12.40 -12.98 13.92
N ASP A 294 -12.37 -11.65 13.98
CA ASP A 294 -11.63 -10.83 14.94
C ASP A 294 -10.11 -10.88 14.82
N VAL A 295 -9.58 -11.69 13.87
CA VAL A 295 -8.16 -11.75 13.48
C VAL A 295 -8.00 -11.18 12.08
N ASP A 296 -8.66 -11.77 11.07
CA ASP A 296 -8.53 -11.38 9.68
C ASP A 296 -9.63 -10.39 9.26
N TYR A 297 -10.76 -10.39 9.95
CA TYR A 297 -11.89 -9.50 9.68
C TYR A 297 -12.79 -9.27 10.88
N LEU A 298 -13.51 -8.15 10.85
CA LEU A 298 -14.61 -7.84 11.78
C LEU A 298 -15.96 -7.91 11.06
N VAL A 299 -17.01 -8.28 11.82
CA VAL A 299 -18.39 -8.15 11.36
C VAL A 299 -19.00 -6.94 12.07
N ARG A 300 -19.25 -5.86 11.33
CA ARG A 300 -19.80 -4.61 11.87
C ARG A 300 -20.89 -4.10 10.95
N ASP A 301 -22.01 -3.69 11.54
CA ASP A 301 -23.20 -3.16 10.82
C ASP A 301 -23.69 -4.08 9.69
N GLY A 302 -23.63 -5.40 9.91
CA GLY A 302 -24.04 -6.39 8.92
C GLY A 302 -23.12 -6.47 7.69
N ALA A 303 -21.86 -6.01 7.80
CA ALA A 303 -20.87 -6.08 6.75
C ALA A 303 -19.55 -6.68 7.25
N ILE A 304 -18.88 -7.41 6.36
CA ILE A 304 -17.52 -7.89 6.58
C ILE A 304 -16.55 -6.73 6.32
N GLN A 305 -15.66 -6.48 7.26
CA GLN A 305 -14.62 -5.48 7.18
C GLN A 305 -13.25 -6.15 7.42
N PRO A 306 -12.45 -6.35 6.38
CA PRO A 306 -11.11 -6.93 6.52
C PRO A 306 -10.22 -6.08 7.46
N ILE A 307 -9.36 -6.74 8.20
CA ILE A 307 -8.30 -6.11 8.99
C ILE A 307 -7.04 -6.11 8.12
N ASP A 308 -6.38 -4.98 8.02
CA ASP A 308 -5.10 -4.87 7.34
C ASP A 308 -4.01 -5.45 8.25
N GLU A 309 -3.39 -6.56 7.86
CA GLU A 309 -2.35 -7.23 8.65
C GLU A 309 -1.18 -6.31 8.98
N PHE A 310 -0.80 -5.42 8.03
CA PHE A 310 0.32 -4.50 8.23
C PHE A 310 -0.04 -3.29 9.08
N LYS A 311 -1.28 -2.81 8.98
CA LYS A 311 -1.73 -1.61 9.70
C LYS A 311 -2.44 -1.93 11.01
N GLY A 312 -2.90 -3.18 11.20
CA GLY A 312 -3.71 -3.57 12.34
C GLY A 312 -5.01 -2.74 12.46
N ARG A 313 -5.57 -2.30 11.33
CA ARG A 313 -6.74 -1.41 11.24
C ARG A 313 -7.79 -1.99 10.33
N ILE A 314 -9.05 -1.57 10.56
CA ILE A 314 -10.14 -1.83 9.63
C ILE A 314 -9.85 -1.15 8.30
N ALA A 315 -9.76 -1.94 7.24
CA ALA A 315 -9.66 -1.45 5.87
C ALA A 315 -11.08 -1.27 5.31
N ARG A 316 -11.70 -0.09 5.54
CA ARG A 316 -13.13 0.17 5.21
C ARG A 316 -13.45 -0.04 3.73
N ASP A 317 -12.50 0.25 2.84
CA ASP A 317 -12.66 0.15 1.39
C ASP A 317 -11.97 -1.08 0.80
N ARG A 318 -11.39 -1.96 1.65
CA ARG A 318 -10.73 -3.19 1.22
C ARG A 318 -11.72 -4.34 1.17
N ARG A 319 -11.58 -5.20 0.15
CA ARG A 319 -12.31 -6.45 0.01
C ARG A 319 -11.38 -7.54 -0.48
N TRP A 320 -11.68 -8.77 -0.12
CA TRP A 320 -11.03 -9.90 -0.77
C TRP A 320 -11.43 -10.02 -2.24
N PRO A 321 -10.67 -10.79 -3.04
CA PRO A 321 -11.12 -11.17 -4.38
C PRO A 321 -12.57 -11.65 -4.38
N ALA A 322 -13.28 -11.38 -5.44
CA ALA A 322 -14.74 -11.48 -5.51
C ALA A 322 -15.32 -12.78 -4.94
N GLY A 323 -14.74 -13.94 -5.26
CA GLY A 323 -15.20 -15.22 -4.76
C GLY A 323 -15.03 -15.39 -3.24
N LEU A 324 -13.84 -15.05 -2.75
CA LEU A 324 -13.52 -15.19 -1.32
C LEU A 324 -14.36 -14.25 -0.44
N GLN A 325 -14.59 -13.01 -0.89
CA GLN A 325 -15.47 -12.08 -0.18
C GLN A 325 -16.88 -12.65 -0.01
N THR A 326 -17.45 -13.20 -1.11
CA THR A 326 -18.78 -13.84 -1.09
C THR A 326 -18.79 -15.06 -0.16
N ALA A 327 -17.72 -15.85 -0.15
CA ALA A 327 -17.59 -17.02 0.73
C ALA A 327 -17.57 -16.62 2.21
N VAL A 328 -16.86 -15.55 2.59
CA VAL A 328 -16.82 -15.04 3.97
C VAL A 328 -18.19 -14.45 4.35
N GLU A 329 -18.85 -13.71 3.44
CA GLU A 329 -20.19 -13.18 3.67
C GLU A 329 -21.21 -14.32 3.90
N ALA A 330 -21.12 -15.41 3.14
CA ALA A 330 -21.94 -16.62 3.31
C ALA A 330 -21.64 -17.32 4.65
N LYS A 331 -20.35 -17.49 4.99
CA LYS A 331 -19.88 -18.07 6.25
C LYS A 331 -20.48 -17.35 7.46
N GLU A 332 -20.46 -16.01 7.46
CA GLU A 332 -20.97 -15.19 8.56
C GLU A 332 -22.46 -14.89 8.47
N ARG A 333 -23.16 -15.41 7.44
CA ARG A 333 -24.60 -15.22 7.20
C ARG A 333 -25.00 -13.75 7.15
N VAL A 334 -24.11 -12.90 6.65
CA VAL A 334 -24.44 -11.49 6.38
C VAL A 334 -25.06 -11.37 5.00
N SER A 335 -25.75 -10.26 4.72
CA SER A 335 -26.35 -10.04 3.41
C SER A 335 -25.26 -10.02 2.33
N LEU A 336 -25.34 -10.95 1.37
CA LEU A 336 -24.43 -10.99 0.23
C LEU A 336 -24.52 -9.65 -0.52
N LYS A 337 -23.43 -8.90 -0.53
CA LYS A 337 -23.39 -7.68 -1.32
C LYS A 337 -23.17 -8.08 -2.78
N THR A 338 -24.12 -7.69 -3.64
CA THR A 338 -24.10 -8.00 -5.08
C THR A 338 -22.74 -7.65 -5.66
N GLN A 339 -22.06 -8.63 -6.24
CA GLN A 339 -20.79 -8.40 -6.92
C GLN A 339 -21.05 -7.76 -8.29
N GLY A 340 -20.40 -6.62 -8.54
CA GLY A 340 -20.39 -6.01 -9.85
C GLY A 340 -19.32 -6.62 -10.75
N ARG A 341 -19.58 -6.54 -12.04
CA ARG A 341 -18.57 -6.80 -13.05
C ARG A 341 -17.42 -5.79 -12.89
N VAL A 342 -16.18 -6.24 -12.89
CA VAL A 342 -15.00 -5.38 -12.87
C VAL A 342 -14.97 -4.56 -14.17
N LEU A 343 -15.07 -3.25 -14.05
CA LEU A 343 -15.02 -2.31 -15.18
C LEU A 343 -13.61 -1.80 -15.44
N GLY A 344 -12.78 -1.75 -14.41
CA GLY A 344 -11.39 -1.36 -14.49
C GLY A 344 -10.66 -1.67 -13.20
N SER A 345 -9.36 -1.89 -13.32
CA SER A 345 -8.46 -2.07 -12.17
C SER A 345 -7.07 -1.54 -12.50
N ILE A 346 -6.36 -1.09 -11.46
CA ILE A 346 -4.96 -0.68 -11.54
C ILE A 346 -4.31 -0.90 -10.18
N THR A 347 -3.06 -1.38 -10.15
CA THR A 347 -2.29 -1.41 -8.89
C THR A 347 -1.75 -0.02 -8.57
N LEU A 348 -1.51 0.26 -7.28
CA LEU A 348 -0.87 1.52 -6.90
C LEU A 348 0.51 1.68 -7.55
N GLN A 349 1.25 0.58 -7.69
CA GLN A 349 2.53 0.57 -8.40
C GLN A 349 2.40 1.06 -9.84
N SER A 350 1.43 0.54 -10.59
CA SER A 350 1.18 0.93 -11.98
C SER A 350 0.68 2.37 -12.08
N LEU A 351 -0.16 2.82 -11.15
CA LEU A 351 -0.64 4.20 -11.08
C LEU A 351 0.53 5.19 -10.89
N ILE A 352 1.39 4.90 -9.91
CA ILE A 352 2.53 5.77 -9.58
C ILE A 352 3.57 5.80 -10.71
N ALA A 353 3.75 4.69 -11.43
CA ALA A 353 4.61 4.63 -12.61
C ALA A 353 4.14 5.52 -13.78
N LEU A 354 2.89 6.03 -13.75
CA LEU A 354 2.39 6.98 -14.74
C LEU A 354 2.94 8.40 -14.54
N PHE A 355 3.53 8.71 -13.38
CA PHE A 355 4.10 10.03 -13.12
C PHE A 355 5.51 10.15 -13.71
N PRO A 356 5.75 11.10 -14.64
CA PRO A 356 7.08 11.31 -15.23
C PRO A 356 8.16 11.71 -14.24
N LYS A 357 7.75 12.41 -13.16
CA LYS A 357 8.65 12.81 -12.06
C LYS A 357 8.12 12.23 -10.75
N LEU A 358 8.99 11.48 -10.09
CA LEU A 358 8.66 10.82 -8.84
C LEU A 358 9.77 11.06 -7.83
N CYS A 359 9.39 11.41 -6.61
CA CYS A 359 10.28 11.47 -5.45
C CYS A 359 9.47 11.21 -4.19
N GLY A 360 10.14 11.11 -3.05
CA GLY A 360 9.41 10.89 -1.81
C GLY A 360 10.29 10.95 -0.57
N MET A 361 9.67 10.67 0.55
CA MET A 361 10.34 10.64 1.85
C MET A 361 9.73 9.56 2.75
N THR A 362 10.55 9.03 3.63
CA THR A 362 10.12 8.09 4.69
C THR A 362 11.16 8.03 5.79
N GLY A 363 10.84 7.39 6.92
CA GLY A 363 11.78 7.14 8.02
C GLY A 363 12.60 5.88 7.86
N THR A 364 12.32 5.02 6.88
CA THR A 364 12.82 3.63 6.80
C THR A 364 12.97 3.13 5.36
N ALA A 365 13.72 3.83 4.50
CA ALA A 365 13.92 3.45 3.10
C ALA A 365 15.17 2.58 2.86
N ALA A 366 16.23 2.76 3.66
CA ALA A 366 17.52 2.16 3.40
C ALA A 366 17.50 0.63 3.33
N THR A 367 16.64 -0.01 4.13
CA THR A 367 16.46 -1.47 4.13
C THR A 367 15.82 -2.00 2.85
N GLN A 368 15.16 -1.13 2.07
CA GLN A 368 14.43 -1.45 0.84
C GLN A 368 14.99 -0.71 -0.38
N SER A 369 16.21 -0.18 -0.29
CA SER A 369 16.84 0.62 -1.35
C SER A 369 16.94 -0.12 -2.69
N GLU A 370 17.15 -1.43 -2.67
CA GLU A 370 17.18 -2.28 -3.86
C GLU A 370 15.81 -2.33 -4.55
N GLU A 371 14.73 -2.40 -3.79
CA GLU A 371 13.37 -2.42 -4.33
C GLU A 371 13.00 -1.06 -4.93
N PHE A 372 13.29 0.05 -4.25
CA PHE A 372 13.08 1.39 -4.81
C PHE A 372 13.84 1.59 -6.12
N ALA A 373 15.08 1.12 -6.21
CA ALA A 373 15.87 1.22 -7.42
C ALA A 373 15.39 0.30 -8.54
N SER A 374 15.07 -0.97 -8.24
CA SER A 374 14.71 -1.97 -9.26
C SER A 374 13.31 -1.80 -9.82
N VAL A 375 12.35 -1.36 -9.00
CA VAL A 375 10.94 -1.25 -9.36
C VAL A 375 10.60 0.16 -9.87
N TYR A 376 11.09 1.20 -9.17
CA TYR A 376 10.71 2.59 -9.45
C TYR A 376 11.83 3.42 -10.06
N GLY A 377 13.06 2.90 -10.15
CA GLY A 377 14.23 3.65 -10.59
C GLY A 377 14.66 4.76 -9.62
N LEU A 378 14.25 4.68 -8.35
CA LEU A 378 14.49 5.71 -7.34
C LEU A 378 15.69 5.36 -6.47
N GLU A 379 16.64 6.29 -6.37
CA GLU A 379 17.76 6.21 -5.42
C GLU A 379 17.29 6.65 -4.03
N VAL A 380 17.80 5.98 -2.98
CA VAL A 380 17.57 6.36 -1.58
C VAL A 380 18.76 7.17 -1.09
N GLU A 381 18.49 8.38 -0.58
CA GLU A 381 19.48 9.21 0.10
C GLU A 381 19.17 9.25 1.61
N VAL A 382 20.06 8.64 2.42
CA VAL A 382 19.95 8.65 3.88
C VAL A 382 20.42 10.01 4.41
N ILE A 383 19.52 10.72 5.09
CA ILE A 383 19.78 12.03 5.66
C ILE A 383 20.13 11.84 7.16
N PRO A 384 21.29 12.36 7.62
CA PRO A 384 21.64 12.28 9.04
C PRO A 384 20.65 13.09 9.89
N THR A 385 20.49 12.69 11.16
CA THR A 385 19.64 13.42 12.10
C THR A 385 20.21 14.80 12.42
N HIS A 386 19.33 15.78 12.69
CA HIS A 386 19.74 17.13 13.10
C HIS A 386 20.54 17.13 14.42
N ARG A 387 20.05 16.39 15.40
CA ARG A 387 20.75 16.13 16.66
C ARG A 387 21.15 14.67 16.73
N ARG A 388 22.22 14.38 17.46
CA ARG A 388 22.67 13.00 17.68
C ARG A 388 21.56 12.18 18.32
N LEU A 389 21.25 11.01 17.75
CA LEU A 389 20.36 10.03 18.36
C LEU A 389 20.99 9.51 19.66
N ILE A 390 20.29 9.67 20.76
CA ILE A 390 20.72 9.22 22.10
C ILE A 390 19.81 8.12 22.66
N ARG A 391 18.82 7.67 21.87
CA ARG A 391 17.97 6.51 22.20
C ARG A 391 18.84 5.29 22.40
N VAL A 392 18.49 4.48 23.41
CA VAL A 392 19.12 3.21 23.70
C VAL A 392 18.22 2.06 23.23
N ASP A 393 18.67 1.33 22.21
CA ASP A 393 17.98 0.14 21.75
C ASP A 393 18.59 -1.08 22.46
N HIS A 394 17.83 -1.66 23.43
CA HIS A 394 18.27 -2.80 24.22
C HIS A 394 18.22 -4.09 23.36
N PRO A 395 19.08 -5.08 23.66
CA PRO A 395 18.99 -6.40 23.05
C PRO A 395 17.63 -7.04 23.27
N ASP A 396 17.24 -7.88 22.31
CA ASP A 396 16.01 -8.68 22.41
C ASP A 396 16.08 -9.66 23.57
N VAL A 397 14.94 -9.89 24.22
CA VAL A 397 14.79 -10.90 25.27
C VAL A 397 14.00 -12.09 24.70
N VAL A 398 14.60 -13.27 24.70
CA VAL A 398 14.04 -14.47 24.09
C VAL A 398 13.52 -15.42 25.16
N PHE A 399 12.26 -15.88 24.98
CA PHE A 399 11.56 -16.80 25.89
C PHE A 399 11.26 -18.12 25.19
N ALA A 400 11.07 -19.18 25.98
CA ALA A 400 10.68 -20.47 25.47
C ALA A 400 9.22 -20.48 25.02
N THR A 401 8.31 -19.81 25.75
CA THR A 401 6.88 -19.82 25.53
C THR A 401 6.29 -18.40 25.40
N LYS A 402 5.15 -18.27 24.69
CA LYS A 402 4.37 -17.02 24.63
C LYS A 402 3.97 -16.54 26.02
N ARG A 403 3.59 -17.46 26.91
CA ARG A 403 3.14 -17.15 28.26
C ARG A 403 4.23 -16.50 29.12
N GLU A 404 5.46 -17.02 29.08
CA GLU A 404 6.60 -16.43 29.80
C GLU A 404 6.92 -15.04 29.25
N LYS A 405 6.90 -14.87 27.91
CA LYS A 405 7.11 -13.59 27.25
C LYS A 405 6.08 -12.56 27.69
N GLU A 406 4.78 -12.89 27.63
CA GLU A 406 3.69 -12.00 28.01
C GLU A 406 3.79 -11.55 29.47
N GLN A 407 4.16 -12.46 30.38
CA GLN A 407 4.38 -12.11 31.76
C GLN A 407 5.55 -11.13 31.92
N ALA A 408 6.65 -11.36 31.23
CA ALA A 408 7.81 -10.48 31.25
C ALA A 408 7.51 -9.08 30.68
N VAL A 409 6.71 -9.00 29.60
CA VAL A 409 6.23 -7.72 29.04
C VAL A 409 5.40 -6.96 30.06
N VAL A 410 4.46 -7.62 30.73
CA VAL A 410 3.63 -6.99 31.77
C VAL A 410 4.48 -6.48 32.94
N ASP A 411 5.48 -7.24 33.35
CA ASP A 411 6.37 -6.86 34.45
C ASP A 411 7.29 -5.68 34.05
N GLU A 412 7.78 -5.64 32.80
CA GLU A 412 8.53 -4.48 32.26
C GLU A 412 7.64 -3.22 32.23
N ILE A 413 6.39 -3.33 31.74
CA ILE A 413 5.44 -2.22 31.73
C ILE A 413 5.23 -1.69 33.15
N ARG A 414 5.01 -2.56 34.12
CA ARG A 414 4.84 -2.20 35.54
C ARG A 414 6.07 -1.48 36.12
N HIS A 415 7.26 -2.01 35.80
CA HIS A 415 8.52 -1.44 36.25
C HIS A 415 8.72 -0.01 35.72
N VAL A 416 8.55 0.18 34.43
CA VAL A 416 8.76 1.47 33.75
C VAL A 416 7.69 2.49 34.15
N HIS A 417 6.42 2.07 34.23
CA HIS A 417 5.31 2.92 34.68
C HIS A 417 5.50 3.42 36.11
N ARG A 418 5.94 2.54 37.04
CA ARG A 418 6.26 2.96 38.44
C ARG A 418 7.37 4.00 38.53
N ALA A 419 8.29 4.00 37.57
CA ALA A 419 9.34 5.02 37.45
C ALA A 419 8.81 6.34 36.86
N GLY A 420 7.51 6.44 36.53
CA GLY A 420 6.89 7.63 35.92
C GLY A 420 7.18 7.81 34.43
N ARG A 421 7.86 6.87 33.79
CA ARG A 421 8.15 6.95 32.36
C ARG A 421 6.95 6.54 31.52
N PRO A 422 6.67 7.20 30.38
CA PRO A 422 5.68 6.72 29.43
C PRO A 422 6.15 5.46 28.71
N VAL A 423 5.20 4.55 28.44
CA VAL A 423 5.43 3.28 27.76
C VAL A 423 4.53 3.18 26.55
N LEU A 424 5.12 2.82 25.41
CA LEU A 424 4.40 2.45 24.20
C LEU A 424 4.64 0.97 23.90
N VAL A 425 3.59 0.17 23.86
CA VAL A 425 3.64 -1.27 23.59
C VAL A 425 3.15 -1.51 22.17
N GLY A 426 4.01 -2.05 21.31
CA GLY A 426 3.66 -2.49 19.96
C GLY A 426 3.27 -3.96 19.94
N THR A 427 2.06 -4.28 19.45
CA THR A 427 1.52 -5.63 19.33
C THR A 427 1.30 -6.02 17.89
N ALA A 428 1.32 -7.33 17.56
CA ALA A 428 1.13 -7.82 16.20
C ALA A 428 -0.33 -7.73 15.75
N SER A 429 -1.27 -8.01 16.64
CA SER A 429 -2.70 -8.12 16.32
C SER A 429 -3.59 -7.33 17.28
N VAL A 430 -4.86 -7.18 16.90
CA VAL A 430 -5.91 -6.62 17.77
C VAL A 430 -6.12 -7.53 18.98
N GLU A 431 -6.11 -8.84 18.78
CA GLU A 431 -6.28 -9.84 19.84
C GLU A 431 -5.17 -9.74 20.88
N ASP A 432 -3.89 -9.64 20.44
CA ASP A 432 -2.77 -9.41 21.34
C ASP A 432 -2.94 -8.13 22.15
N SER A 433 -3.39 -7.03 21.48
CA SER A 433 -3.59 -5.74 22.16
C SER A 433 -4.65 -5.82 23.26
N GLU A 434 -5.72 -6.58 23.04
CA GLU A 434 -6.78 -6.81 24.02
C GLU A 434 -6.34 -7.76 25.13
N SER A 435 -5.58 -8.82 24.81
CA SER A 435 -4.99 -9.73 25.78
C SER A 435 -4.08 -8.98 26.76
N PHE A 436 -3.17 -8.14 26.26
CA PHE A 436 -2.31 -7.30 27.11
C PHE A 436 -3.12 -6.29 27.91
N SER A 437 -4.14 -5.66 27.33
CA SER A 437 -5.04 -4.75 28.04
C SER A 437 -5.72 -5.44 29.23
N ALA A 438 -6.24 -6.64 29.04
CA ALA A 438 -6.86 -7.42 30.12
C ALA A 438 -5.86 -7.80 31.25
N ARG A 439 -4.60 -8.07 30.93
CA ARG A 439 -3.52 -8.40 31.90
C ARG A 439 -2.99 -7.19 32.66
N LEU A 440 -3.19 -5.99 32.14
CA LEU A 440 -2.80 -4.73 32.79
C LEU A 440 -3.89 -4.18 33.72
N ALA A 441 -4.85 -5.02 34.14
CA ALA A 441 -5.87 -4.63 35.11
C ALA A 441 -5.23 -3.95 36.35
N GLY A 442 -5.67 -2.72 36.67
CA GLY A 442 -5.12 -1.90 37.74
C GLY A 442 -4.03 -0.90 37.34
N ILE A 443 -3.58 -0.88 36.09
CA ILE A 443 -2.74 0.17 35.54
C ILE A 443 -3.59 0.97 34.53
N PRO A 444 -3.73 2.30 34.69
CA PRO A 444 -4.38 3.13 33.68
C PRO A 444 -3.65 3.02 32.36
N HIS A 445 -4.33 2.63 31.29
CA HIS A 445 -3.75 2.52 29.97
C HIS A 445 -4.77 2.85 28.89
N GLU A 446 -4.28 3.20 27.72
CA GLU A 446 -5.07 3.42 26.50
C GLU A 446 -4.71 2.40 25.44
N THR A 447 -5.70 1.91 24.71
CA THR A 447 -5.49 0.93 23.63
C THR A 447 -5.85 1.57 22.30
N LEU A 448 -4.91 1.48 21.37
CA LEU A 448 -5.03 2.00 20.00
C LEU A 448 -4.94 0.83 19.01
N ASN A 449 -6.09 0.41 18.52
CA ASN A 449 -6.22 -0.69 17.55
C ASN A 449 -7.36 -0.40 16.55
N ALA A 450 -7.65 -1.35 15.67
CA ALA A 450 -8.68 -1.23 14.64
C ALA A 450 -10.09 -0.91 15.16
N ARG A 451 -10.37 -1.12 16.45
CA ARG A 451 -11.68 -0.80 17.06
C ARG A 451 -11.80 0.66 17.53
N ASN A 452 -10.66 1.34 17.76
CA ASN A 452 -10.58 2.66 18.37
C ASN A 452 -9.95 3.73 17.45
N ASP A 453 -9.97 3.53 16.15
CA ASP A 453 -9.30 4.36 15.15
C ASP A 453 -9.76 5.83 15.14
N GLU A 454 -11.02 6.10 15.50
CA GLU A 454 -11.57 7.46 15.53
C GLU A 454 -10.96 8.37 16.62
N GLN A 455 -10.38 7.77 17.67
CA GLN A 455 -9.74 8.49 18.78
C GLN A 455 -8.21 8.54 18.69
N GLU A 456 -7.65 8.02 17.61
CA GLU A 456 -6.21 7.81 17.43
C GLU A 456 -5.37 9.05 17.77
N ALA A 457 -5.68 10.19 17.16
CA ALA A 457 -4.91 11.42 17.35
C ALA A 457 -4.90 11.90 18.80
N ALA A 458 -6.02 11.73 19.52
CA ALA A 458 -6.14 12.10 20.92
C ALA A 458 -5.34 11.17 21.84
N ILE A 459 -5.35 9.87 21.56
CA ILE A 459 -4.58 8.86 22.31
C ILE A 459 -3.08 9.10 22.11
N VAL A 460 -2.63 9.27 20.86
CA VAL A 460 -1.22 9.51 20.57
C VAL A 460 -0.70 10.79 21.20
N ALA A 461 -1.53 11.85 21.27
CA ALA A 461 -1.16 13.10 21.93
C ALA A 461 -0.87 12.92 23.43
N ARG A 462 -1.51 11.95 24.09
CA ARG A 462 -1.31 11.64 25.52
C ARG A 462 -0.22 10.60 25.77
N ALA A 463 0.19 9.84 24.77
CA ALA A 463 1.14 8.72 24.91
C ALA A 463 2.53 9.12 25.45
N GLY A 464 2.91 10.39 25.34
CA GLY A 464 4.18 10.92 25.85
C GLY A 464 4.10 11.55 27.24
N GLN A 465 2.93 11.55 27.92
CA GLN A 465 2.77 12.14 29.23
C GLN A 465 3.39 11.27 30.33
N PRO A 466 3.79 11.86 31.48
CA PRO A 466 4.39 11.09 32.57
C PRO A 466 3.52 9.92 33.00
N GLY A 467 4.08 8.72 33.06
CA GLY A 467 3.40 7.48 33.45
C GLY A 467 2.33 6.97 32.49
N ALA A 468 2.18 7.55 31.31
CA ALA A 468 1.23 7.05 30.31
C ALA A 468 1.62 5.65 29.85
N VAL A 469 0.62 4.76 29.71
CA VAL A 469 0.79 3.44 29.10
C VAL A 469 -0.15 3.36 27.90
N THR A 470 0.42 3.14 26.73
CA THR A 470 -0.34 3.01 25.46
C THR A 470 -0.01 1.69 24.80
N ILE A 471 -1.03 0.88 24.55
CA ILE A 471 -0.92 -0.35 23.76
C ILE A 471 -1.37 -0.02 22.35
N SER A 472 -0.55 -0.32 21.36
CA SER A 472 -0.83 0.01 19.97
C SER A 472 -0.56 -1.19 19.08
N THR A 473 -1.48 -1.51 18.17
CA THR A 473 -1.13 -2.39 17.06
C THR A 473 -0.12 -1.70 16.17
N ASN A 474 0.66 -2.50 15.44
CA ASN A 474 1.67 -2.01 14.55
C ASN A 474 1.09 -0.95 13.63
N MET A 475 1.83 0.12 13.38
CA MET A 475 1.46 1.19 12.47
C MET A 475 0.31 2.13 12.95
N ALA A 476 -0.42 1.83 14.01
CA ALA A 476 -1.34 2.79 14.60
C ALA A 476 -0.56 4.03 15.10
N GLY A 477 -1.09 5.22 14.85
CA GLY A 477 -0.40 6.49 15.16
C GLY A 477 0.68 6.89 14.13
N ARG A 478 0.82 6.21 12.99
CA ARG A 478 1.79 6.59 11.95
C ARG A 478 1.52 8.01 11.44
N GLY A 479 2.59 8.79 11.23
CA GLY A 479 2.47 10.20 10.81
C GLY A 479 2.09 11.18 11.91
N VAL A 480 1.84 10.69 13.14
CA VAL A 480 1.56 11.52 14.32
C VAL A 480 2.77 11.51 15.25
N ASP A 481 3.14 12.68 15.75
CA ASP A 481 4.30 12.85 16.66
C ASP A 481 3.89 12.67 18.13
N ILE A 482 4.67 11.85 18.88
CA ILE A 482 4.50 11.69 20.31
C ILE A 482 5.42 12.71 20.99
N ARG A 483 4.82 13.74 21.55
CA ARG A 483 5.55 14.78 22.30
C ARG A 483 5.72 14.35 23.76
N LEU A 484 6.94 14.44 24.25
CA LEU A 484 7.22 14.14 25.65
C LEU A 484 6.64 15.24 26.55
N GLY A 485 5.98 14.82 27.63
CA GLY A 485 5.51 15.71 28.69
C GLY A 485 6.67 16.31 29.49
N GLU A 486 6.37 17.31 30.30
CA GLU A 486 7.35 17.97 31.19
C GLU A 486 7.93 16.94 32.19
N GLY A 487 9.25 16.95 32.39
CA GLY A 487 9.96 16.01 33.25
C GLY A 487 10.20 14.61 32.69
N VAL A 488 9.61 14.27 31.55
CA VAL A 488 9.79 12.94 30.93
C VAL A 488 11.21 12.74 30.35
N PRO A 489 11.85 13.75 29.74
CA PRO A 489 13.23 13.61 29.29
C PRO A 489 14.20 13.22 30.41
N GLU A 490 14.05 13.79 31.60
CA GLU A 490 14.88 13.52 32.79
C GLU A 490 14.70 12.09 33.31
N LEU A 491 13.52 11.50 33.09
CA LEU A 491 13.21 10.11 33.41
C LEU A 491 13.75 9.11 32.38
N GLY A 492 14.37 9.59 31.28
CA GLY A 492 14.89 8.77 30.19
C GLY A 492 13.95 8.65 28.97
N GLY A 493 12.92 9.51 28.87
CA GLY A 493 12.04 9.60 27.74
C GLY A 493 11.08 8.41 27.55
N LEU A 494 10.49 8.30 26.37
CA LEU A 494 9.56 7.23 26.02
C LEU A 494 10.27 5.86 25.96
N HIS A 495 9.66 4.84 26.62
CA HIS A 495 10.08 3.45 26.49
C HIS A 495 9.17 2.71 25.52
N VAL A 496 9.76 2.13 24.47
CA VAL A 496 9.05 1.35 23.46
C VAL A 496 9.28 -0.13 23.68
N ILE A 497 8.20 -0.89 23.78
CA ILE A 497 8.21 -2.34 23.90
C ILE A 497 7.64 -2.95 22.64
N GLY A 498 8.40 -3.81 21.96
CA GLY A 498 7.89 -4.68 20.91
C GLY A 498 7.55 -6.05 21.49
N THR A 499 6.32 -6.52 21.32
CA THR A 499 5.89 -7.84 21.84
C THR A 499 6.23 -8.99 20.90
N CYS A 500 6.70 -8.70 19.70
CA CYS A 500 7.20 -9.63 18.69
C CYS A 500 8.10 -8.89 17.69
N ARG A 501 8.87 -9.63 16.90
CA ARG A 501 9.51 -9.12 15.68
C ARG A 501 8.58 -9.35 14.48
N HIS A 502 8.63 -8.44 13.52
CA HIS A 502 7.86 -8.52 12.28
C HIS A 502 8.66 -9.19 11.18
N GLU A 503 7.97 -9.55 10.08
CA GLU A 503 8.61 -10.09 8.88
C GLU A 503 9.56 -9.11 8.21
N SER A 504 9.37 -7.79 8.45
CA SER A 504 10.23 -6.73 7.93
C SER A 504 10.90 -5.92 9.05
N ARG A 505 12.24 -5.78 8.98
CA ARG A 505 13.04 -4.93 9.88
C ARG A 505 12.59 -3.48 9.85
N ARG A 506 12.00 -3.04 8.75
CA ARG A 506 11.47 -1.70 8.57
C ARG A 506 10.35 -1.41 9.58
N ILE A 507 9.43 -2.34 9.79
CA ILE A 507 8.31 -2.18 10.75
C ILE A 507 8.85 -2.07 12.17
N ASP A 508 9.83 -2.91 12.54
CA ASP A 508 10.48 -2.82 13.85
C ASP A 508 11.19 -1.48 14.03
N ASN A 509 11.85 -0.97 12.98
CA ASN A 509 12.52 0.34 13.03
C ASN A 509 11.52 1.50 13.13
N GLN A 510 10.35 1.39 12.52
CA GLN A 510 9.27 2.39 12.69
C GLN A 510 8.76 2.41 14.13
N LEU A 511 8.62 1.24 14.75
CA LEU A 511 8.22 1.14 16.16
C LEU A 511 9.31 1.75 17.08
N ARG A 512 10.59 1.37 16.92
CA ARG A 512 11.72 1.99 17.63
C ARG A 512 11.77 3.51 17.45
N GLY A 513 11.49 3.98 16.22
CA GLY A 513 11.48 5.40 15.84
C GLY A 513 10.38 6.24 16.50
N ARG A 514 9.48 5.62 17.29
CA ARG A 514 8.54 6.36 18.12
C ARG A 514 9.23 7.06 19.30
N ALA A 515 10.37 6.53 19.77
CA ALA A 515 11.19 7.11 20.83
C ALA A 515 12.48 7.74 20.28
N GLY A 516 13.08 8.65 21.04
CA GLY A 516 14.38 9.26 20.73
C GLY A 516 14.33 10.23 19.56
N ARG A 517 13.30 11.07 19.46
CA ARG A 517 13.10 12.05 18.39
C ARG A 517 13.83 13.36 18.70
N GLN A 518 14.39 14.02 17.68
CA GLN A 518 15.05 15.31 17.76
C GLN A 518 16.10 15.43 18.89
N GLY A 519 16.77 14.31 19.21
CA GLY A 519 17.76 14.26 20.27
C GLY A 519 17.19 14.05 21.67
N ASP A 520 15.89 13.76 21.79
CA ASP A 520 15.30 13.35 23.06
C ASP A 520 15.83 12.01 23.50
N PRO A 521 15.91 11.75 24.81
CA PRO A 521 16.18 10.41 25.33
C PRO A 521 15.00 9.46 25.03
N GLY A 522 15.29 8.20 25.04
CA GLY A 522 14.30 7.13 24.85
C GLY A 522 14.96 5.77 24.87
N SER A 523 14.16 4.74 24.92
CA SER A 523 14.70 3.37 24.83
C SER A 523 13.70 2.46 24.12
N SER A 524 14.22 1.36 23.56
CA SER A 524 13.38 0.30 23.01
C SER A 524 13.89 -1.07 23.46
N ARG A 525 12.95 -2.04 23.55
CA ARG A 525 13.24 -3.45 23.81
C ARG A 525 12.20 -4.34 23.14
N PHE A 526 12.65 -5.43 22.52
CA PHE A 526 11.76 -6.43 21.96
C PHE A 526 11.78 -7.70 22.82
N PHE A 527 10.60 -8.29 22.99
CA PHE A 527 10.37 -9.54 23.69
C PHE A 527 9.90 -10.58 22.67
N ILE A 528 10.61 -11.68 22.56
CA ILE A 528 10.40 -12.69 21.51
C ILE A 528 10.17 -14.04 22.18
N SER A 529 9.26 -14.83 21.62
CA SER A 529 9.06 -16.23 22.02
C SER A 529 9.37 -17.16 20.85
N ARG A 530 9.85 -18.36 21.15
CA ARG A 530 10.00 -19.42 20.14
C ARG A 530 8.68 -19.85 19.51
N GLU A 531 7.56 -19.53 20.17
CA GLU A 531 6.19 -19.77 19.70
C GLU A 531 5.62 -18.60 18.92
N ASP A 532 6.39 -17.53 18.67
CA ASP A 532 5.92 -16.40 17.86
C ASP A 532 5.76 -16.81 16.40
N ASP A 533 4.70 -16.26 15.77
CA ASP A 533 4.29 -16.62 14.41
C ASP A 533 5.41 -16.48 13.39
N LEU A 534 6.26 -15.45 13.52
CA LEU A 534 7.44 -15.27 12.68
C LEU A 534 8.34 -16.52 12.66
N LEU A 535 8.60 -17.11 13.81
CA LEU A 535 9.49 -18.28 13.93
C LEU A 535 8.77 -19.57 13.52
N VAL A 536 7.48 -19.69 13.87
CA VAL A 536 6.65 -20.88 13.57
C VAL A 536 6.34 -20.96 12.08
N LYS A 537 5.87 -19.86 11.45
CA LYS A 537 5.49 -19.81 10.03
C LYS A 537 6.67 -20.08 9.09
N HIS A 538 7.87 -19.64 9.43
CA HIS A 538 9.04 -19.83 8.58
C HIS A 538 9.84 -21.11 8.86
N GLY A 539 9.28 -22.02 9.69
CA GLY A 539 9.70 -23.42 9.83
C GLY A 539 11.14 -23.63 10.23
N ILE A 540 11.70 -22.74 11.05
CA ILE A 540 13.11 -22.79 11.41
C ILE A 540 13.29 -23.69 12.62
N ASN A 541 13.43 -24.99 12.34
CA ASN A 541 13.87 -25.98 13.33
C ASN A 541 15.39 -25.94 13.62
N HIS A 542 16.13 -25.01 13.01
CA HIS A 542 17.56 -24.91 13.19
C HIS A 542 17.91 -24.03 14.41
N THR A 543 18.51 -24.62 15.40
CA THR A 543 18.96 -24.01 16.66
C THR A 543 19.88 -22.79 16.46
N GLU A 544 20.56 -22.69 15.34
CA GLU A 544 21.50 -21.61 15.01
C GLU A 544 20.81 -20.33 14.50
N LEU A 545 19.71 -20.45 13.71
CA LEU A 545 18.97 -19.28 13.19
C LEU A 545 18.05 -18.63 14.23
N GLN A 546 17.68 -19.36 15.30
CA GLN A 546 16.90 -18.80 16.41
C GLN A 546 17.66 -17.72 17.20
N HIS A 547 18.99 -17.64 17.04
CA HIS A 547 19.84 -16.63 17.68
C HIS A 547 20.07 -15.38 16.83
N ASP A 548 19.69 -15.38 15.53
CA ASP A 548 19.85 -14.23 14.63
C ASP A 548 18.54 -13.93 13.87
N VAL A 549 17.60 -13.32 14.58
CA VAL A 549 16.30 -12.89 14.02
C VAL A 549 16.50 -11.89 12.87
N ASP A 550 17.54 -11.06 12.91
CA ASP A 550 17.81 -10.09 11.85
C ASP A 550 18.22 -10.77 10.52
N SER A 551 18.93 -11.92 10.59
CA SER A 551 19.25 -12.71 9.39
C SER A 551 18.01 -13.40 8.83
N LEU A 552 17.13 -13.89 9.69
CA LEU A 552 15.84 -14.43 9.27
C LEU A 552 15.00 -13.38 8.56
N GLN A 553 14.85 -12.19 9.16
CA GLN A 553 14.11 -11.09 8.53
C GLN A 553 14.71 -10.71 7.17
N ARG A 554 16.04 -10.67 7.02
CA ARG A 554 16.68 -10.43 5.71
C ARG A 554 16.33 -11.50 4.68
N ALA A 555 16.29 -12.76 5.07
CA ALA A 555 15.91 -13.86 4.18
C ALA A 555 14.43 -13.75 3.76
N ILE A 556 13.53 -13.41 4.68
CA ILE A 556 12.10 -13.18 4.41
C ILE A 556 11.91 -11.96 3.49
N GLU A 557 12.55 -10.84 3.78
CA GLU A 557 12.51 -9.63 2.94
C GLU A 557 12.98 -9.92 1.51
N GLY A 558 14.08 -10.67 1.35
CA GLY A 558 14.58 -11.11 0.05
C GLY A 558 13.57 -11.99 -0.70
N HIS A 559 12.98 -12.95 0.00
CA HIS A 559 11.93 -13.79 -0.58
C HIS A 559 10.71 -12.97 -1.01
N HIS A 560 10.25 -12.05 -0.18
CA HIS A 560 9.14 -11.17 -0.53
C HIS A 560 9.46 -10.27 -1.73
N LEU A 561 10.70 -9.78 -1.86
CA LEU A 561 11.13 -9.03 -3.04
C LEU A 561 11.07 -9.88 -4.30
N ASP A 562 11.59 -11.13 -4.26
CA ASP A 562 11.53 -12.05 -5.39
C ASP A 562 10.07 -12.33 -5.81
N VAL A 563 9.19 -12.57 -4.83
CA VAL A 563 7.75 -12.76 -5.07
C VAL A 563 7.15 -11.52 -5.75
N ARG A 564 7.44 -10.32 -5.24
CA ARG A 564 6.92 -9.07 -5.80
C ARG A 564 7.42 -8.81 -7.22
N GLN A 565 8.70 -9.05 -7.49
CA GLN A 565 9.26 -8.93 -8.84
C GLN A 565 8.64 -9.94 -9.81
N PHE A 566 8.38 -11.16 -9.35
CA PHE A 566 7.73 -12.17 -10.16
C PHE A 566 6.28 -11.78 -10.50
N LEU A 567 5.50 -11.35 -9.52
CA LEU A 567 4.12 -10.91 -9.71
C LEU A 567 4.01 -9.69 -10.63
N HIS A 568 4.96 -8.77 -10.53
CA HIS A 568 5.04 -7.60 -11.42
C HIS A 568 5.12 -8.01 -12.91
N LYS A 569 5.76 -9.13 -13.24
CA LYS A 569 5.84 -9.63 -14.63
C LYS A 569 4.47 -10.03 -15.18
N TYR A 570 3.57 -10.57 -14.33
CA TYR A 570 2.21 -10.91 -14.75
C TYR A 570 1.36 -9.65 -14.98
N GLU A 571 1.54 -8.63 -14.16
CA GLU A 571 0.75 -7.41 -14.24
C GLU A 571 1.22 -6.45 -15.34
N ALA A 572 2.51 -6.43 -15.65
CA ALA A 572 3.08 -5.53 -16.63
C ALA A 572 2.51 -5.72 -18.06
N VAL A 573 2.05 -6.91 -18.41
CA VAL A 573 1.39 -7.15 -19.71
C VAL A 573 -0.01 -6.52 -19.72
N ILE A 574 -0.77 -6.70 -18.64
CA ILE A 574 -2.11 -6.13 -18.51
C ILE A 574 -2.04 -4.60 -18.54
N GLU A 575 -1.07 -4.03 -17.84
CA GLU A 575 -0.88 -2.58 -17.80
C GLU A 575 -0.58 -1.99 -19.18
N ARG A 576 0.29 -2.64 -19.97
CA ARG A 576 0.54 -2.23 -21.36
C ARG A 576 -0.69 -2.31 -22.24
N GLN A 577 -1.49 -3.36 -22.08
CA GLN A 577 -2.75 -3.53 -22.80
C GLN A 577 -3.78 -2.47 -22.37
N ARG A 578 -3.85 -2.18 -21.06
CA ARG A 578 -4.71 -1.11 -20.52
C ARG A 578 -4.33 0.25 -21.13
N GLN A 579 -3.05 0.59 -21.15
CA GLN A 579 -2.58 1.85 -21.75
C GLN A 579 -2.97 1.94 -23.22
N SER A 580 -2.78 0.87 -23.99
CA SER A 580 -3.13 0.84 -25.42
C SER A 580 -4.64 1.05 -25.67
N ILE A 581 -5.50 0.32 -24.93
CA ILE A 581 -6.95 0.41 -25.14
C ILE A 581 -7.52 1.75 -24.61
N GLN A 582 -6.98 2.25 -23.52
CA GLN A 582 -7.39 3.53 -22.94
C GLN A 582 -6.91 4.72 -23.78
N GLN A 583 -5.78 4.65 -24.43
CA GLN A 583 -5.36 5.64 -25.39
C GLN A 583 -6.36 5.73 -26.55
N GLN A 584 -6.74 4.61 -27.15
CA GLN A 584 -7.75 4.58 -28.23
C GLN A 584 -9.10 5.16 -27.76
N ARG A 585 -9.49 4.80 -26.53
CA ARG A 585 -10.71 5.34 -25.90
C ARG A 585 -10.65 6.86 -25.72
N GLN A 586 -9.53 7.38 -25.22
CA GLN A 586 -9.31 8.81 -25.01
C GLN A 586 -9.32 9.59 -26.35
N GLU A 587 -8.73 9.04 -27.40
CA GLU A 587 -8.76 9.64 -28.75
C GLU A 587 -10.19 9.77 -29.27
N ILE A 588 -11.06 8.78 -29.01
CA ILE A 588 -12.49 8.85 -29.35
C ILE A 588 -13.22 9.86 -28.46
N LEU A 589 -12.94 9.86 -27.15
CA LEU A 589 -13.58 10.76 -26.18
C LEU A 589 -13.31 12.23 -26.48
N THR A 590 -12.06 12.54 -26.81
CA THR A 590 -11.60 13.92 -27.11
C THR A 590 -11.84 14.36 -28.55
N GLY A 591 -12.31 13.45 -29.43
CA GLY A 591 -12.57 13.74 -30.84
C GLY A 591 -11.32 13.73 -31.73
N VAL A 592 -10.16 13.37 -31.24
CA VAL A 592 -8.94 13.14 -32.06
C VAL A 592 -9.19 12.03 -33.09
N ARG A 593 -9.94 10.99 -32.70
CA ARG A 593 -10.48 9.96 -33.61
C ARG A 593 -11.98 10.11 -33.73
N PRO A 594 -12.46 10.95 -34.70
CA PRO A 594 -13.86 11.30 -34.79
C PRO A 594 -14.72 10.08 -35.15
N ARG A 595 -15.98 10.09 -34.70
CA ARG A 595 -17.00 9.11 -35.07
C ARG A 595 -18.12 9.84 -35.84
N PRO A 596 -18.88 9.16 -36.74
CA PRO A 596 -19.86 9.76 -37.62
C PRO A 596 -20.99 10.53 -36.91
N SER A 597 -21.31 10.11 -35.67
CA SER A 597 -22.35 10.77 -34.88
C SER A 597 -22.02 10.66 -33.37
N GLU A 598 -22.72 11.43 -32.55
CA GLU A 598 -22.62 11.33 -31.10
C GLU A 598 -23.04 9.96 -30.60
N THR A 599 -24.08 9.36 -31.17
CA THR A 599 -24.49 7.98 -30.88
C THR A 599 -23.38 6.99 -31.20
N ALA A 600 -22.73 7.13 -32.36
CA ALA A 600 -21.63 6.27 -32.76
C ALA A 600 -20.42 6.40 -31.81
N ARG A 601 -20.15 7.63 -31.32
CA ARG A 601 -19.13 7.88 -30.29
C ARG A 601 -19.46 7.14 -28.99
N TRP A 602 -20.68 7.25 -28.50
CA TRP A 602 -21.13 6.61 -27.28
C TRP A 602 -21.13 5.08 -27.36
N VAL A 603 -21.62 4.53 -28.47
CA VAL A 603 -21.57 3.09 -28.74
C VAL A 603 -20.13 2.60 -28.77
N ALA A 604 -19.21 3.34 -29.41
CA ALA A 604 -17.80 2.94 -29.44
C ALA A 604 -17.17 2.93 -28.04
N LEU A 605 -17.38 3.99 -27.22
CA LEU A 605 -16.87 4.05 -25.85
C LEU A 605 -17.43 2.91 -24.98
N ALA A 606 -18.75 2.70 -25.03
CA ALA A 606 -19.40 1.62 -24.27
C ALA A 606 -18.94 0.23 -24.72
N THR A 607 -18.64 0.04 -26.01
CA THR A 607 -18.13 -1.23 -26.54
C THR A 607 -16.72 -1.50 -26.07
N ILE A 608 -15.82 -0.50 -26.09
CA ILE A 608 -14.48 -0.60 -25.55
C ILE A 608 -14.54 -1.02 -24.07
N ASP A 609 -15.33 -0.31 -23.24
CA ASP A 609 -15.47 -0.59 -21.81
C ASP A 609 -16.01 -2.01 -21.56
N SER A 610 -16.96 -2.46 -22.38
CA SER A 610 -17.51 -3.82 -22.28
C SER A 610 -16.46 -4.88 -22.63
N LEU A 611 -15.79 -4.75 -23.77
CA LEU A 611 -14.78 -5.72 -24.21
C LEU A 611 -13.59 -5.75 -23.27
N TRP A 612 -13.15 -4.61 -22.75
CA TRP A 612 -12.09 -4.52 -21.76
C TRP A 612 -12.47 -5.23 -20.45
N SER A 613 -13.68 -5.02 -19.96
CA SER A 613 -14.18 -5.73 -18.78
C SER A 613 -14.27 -7.24 -18.97
N ASP A 614 -14.68 -7.72 -20.16
CA ASP A 614 -14.69 -9.15 -20.50
C ASP A 614 -13.26 -9.70 -20.53
N HIS A 615 -12.32 -8.93 -21.07
CA HIS A 615 -10.91 -9.29 -21.11
C HIS A 615 -10.33 -9.42 -19.69
N LEU A 616 -10.58 -8.46 -18.80
CA LEU A 616 -10.13 -8.54 -17.41
C LEU A 616 -10.69 -9.77 -16.68
N ALA A 617 -11.96 -10.09 -16.91
CA ALA A 617 -12.57 -11.30 -16.33
C ALA A 617 -11.92 -12.59 -16.84
N ALA A 618 -11.66 -12.67 -18.16
CA ALA A 618 -11.03 -13.83 -18.78
C ALA A 618 -9.56 -13.99 -18.34
N VAL A 619 -8.83 -12.88 -18.21
CA VAL A 619 -7.45 -12.88 -17.69
C VAL A 619 -7.40 -13.30 -16.22
N SER A 620 -8.37 -12.88 -15.40
CA SER A 620 -8.48 -13.33 -14.02
C SER A 620 -8.69 -14.83 -13.93
N ALA A 621 -9.62 -15.39 -14.73
CA ALA A 621 -9.86 -16.82 -14.79
C ALA A 621 -8.63 -17.60 -15.27
N LEU A 622 -7.94 -17.09 -16.30
CA LEU A 622 -6.68 -17.70 -16.77
C LEU A 622 -5.62 -17.73 -15.66
N ARG A 623 -5.50 -16.65 -14.90
CA ARG A 623 -4.52 -16.52 -13.83
C ARG A 623 -4.75 -17.54 -12.71
N GLU A 624 -6.00 -17.78 -12.35
CA GLU A 624 -6.36 -18.78 -11.32
C GLU A 624 -5.97 -20.20 -11.74
N GLY A 625 -6.06 -20.53 -13.04
CA GLY A 625 -5.78 -21.87 -13.57
C GLY A 625 -4.37 -22.10 -14.10
N ILE A 626 -3.55 -21.06 -14.31
CA ILE A 626 -2.29 -21.17 -15.06
C ILE A 626 -1.22 -22.08 -14.41
N HIS A 627 -1.27 -22.27 -13.09
CA HIS A 627 -0.32 -23.10 -12.37
C HIS A 627 -0.38 -24.59 -12.78
N TRP A 628 -1.52 -25.06 -13.27
CA TRP A 628 -1.70 -26.44 -13.74
C TRP A 628 -0.85 -26.76 -14.97
N VAL A 629 -0.46 -25.76 -15.75
CA VAL A 629 0.37 -25.92 -16.94
C VAL A 629 1.76 -26.48 -16.60
N SER A 630 2.23 -26.23 -15.36
CA SER A 630 3.52 -26.77 -14.88
C SER A 630 3.57 -28.29 -14.82
N PHE A 631 2.42 -28.98 -14.63
CA PHE A 631 2.35 -30.42 -14.65
C PHE A 631 2.60 -31.00 -16.08
N GLY A 632 2.35 -30.20 -17.12
CA GLY A 632 2.68 -30.52 -18.52
C GLY A 632 4.11 -30.12 -18.92
N GLY A 633 4.97 -29.72 -17.96
CA GLY A 633 6.37 -29.32 -18.23
C GLY A 633 6.55 -27.96 -18.88
N ARG A 634 5.49 -27.13 -18.97
CA ARG A 634 5.53 -25.78 -19.54
C ARG A 634 5.74 -24.75 -18.44
N ASP A 635 6.37 -23.62 -18.80
CA ASP A 635 6.53 -22.47 -17.89
C ASP A 635 5.21 -21.69 -17.75
N PRO A 636 4.61 -21.62 -16.56
CA PRO A 636 3.35 -20.92 -16.35
C PRO A 636 3.38 -19.45 -16.74
N LEU A 637 4.48 -18.72 -16.48
CA LEU A 637 4.60 -17.32 -16.85
C LEU A 637 4.60 -17.16 -18.37
N HIS A 638 5.36 -17.97 -19.08
CA HIS A 638 5.43 -17.90 -20.54
C HIS A 638 4.08 -18.19 -21.20
N GLU A 639 3.39 -19.23 -20.74
CA GLU A 639 2.05 -19.58 -21.26
C GLU A 639 1.01 -18.52 -20.90
N TYR A 640 1.09 -17.93 -19.69
CA TYR A 640 0.22 -16.83 -19.32
C TYR A 640 0.41 -15.62 -20.24
N LEU A 641 1.65 -15.14 -20.41
CA LEU A 641 1.96 -13.99 -21.24
C LEU A 641 1.49 -14.20 -22.69
N ARG A 642 1.70 -15.41 -23.24
CA ARG A 642 1.25 -15.78 -24.57
C ARG A 642 -0.28 -15.74 -24.69
N ASN A 643 -0.99 -16.38 -23.77
CA ASN A 643 -2.45 -16.47 -23.83
C ASN A 643 -3.11 -15.10 -23.64
N VAL A 644 -2.62 -14.30 -22.68
CA VAL A 644 -3.10 -12.92 -22.47
C VAL A 644 -2.87 -12.04 -23.69
N HIS A 645 -1.74 -12.21 -24.39
CA HIS A 645 -1.48 -11.49 -25.64
C HIS A 645 -2.46 -11.87 -26.75
N LEU A 646 -2.67 -13.17 -26.99
CA LEU A 646 -3.63 -13.67 -27.98
C LEU A 646 -5.06 -13.20 -27.70
N MET A 647 -5.50 -13.25 -26.43
CA MET A 647 -6.81 -12.74 -26.01
C MET A 647 -6.97 -11.25 -26.28
N PHE A 648 -5.92 -10.47 -26.09
CA PHE A 648 -5.94 -9.04 -26.38
C PHE A 648 -5.95 -8.72 -27.87
N GLU A 649 -5.18 -9.44 -28.71
CA GLU A 649 -5.23 -9.32 -30.16
C GLU A 649 -6.63 -9.64 -30.71
N GLU A 650 -7.26 -10.67 -30.17
CA GLU A 650 -8.66 -11.01 -30.54
C GLU A 650 -9.63 -9.86 -30.16
N LEU A 651 -9.48 -9.29 -28.94
CA LEU A 651 -10.28 -8.13 -28.50
C LEU A 651 -10.15 -6.97 -29.48
N VAL A 652 -8.91 -6.59 -29.81
CA VAL A 652 -8.64 -5.45 -30.72
C VAL A 652 -9.18 -5.74 -32.12
N GLY A 653 -9.02 -6.96 -32.63
CA GLY A 653 -9.53 -7.36 -33.94
C GLY A 653 -11.05 -7.35 -34.04
N ARG A 654 -11.76 -7.62 -32.95
CA ARG A 654 -13.24 -7.63 -32.89
C ARG A 654 -13.85 -6.25 -32.64
N LEU A 655 -13.07 -5.25 -32.18
CA LEU A 655 -13.58 -3.98 -31.68
C LEU A 655 -14.46 -3.25 -32.71
N GLU A 656 -13.97 -2.99 -33.91
CA GLU A 656 -14.71 -2.21 -34.92
C GLU A 656 -15.93 -2.98 -35.44
N THR A 657 -15.84 -4.31 -35.57
CA THR A 657 -16.98 -5.15 -35.97
C THR A 657 -18.09 -5.12 -34.93
N GLU A 658 -17.72 -5.19 -33.65
CA GLU A 658 -18.68 -5.14 -32.55
C GLU A 658 -19.31 -3.75 -32.39
N VAL A 659 -18.54 -2.68 -32.62
CA VAL A 659 -19.06 -1.30 -32.67
C VAL A 659 -20.09 -1.18 -33.79
N ALA A 660 -19.78 -1.67 -34.99
CA ALA A 660 -20.72 -1.62 -36.15
C ALA A 660 -22.00 -2.41 -35.88
N ARG A 661 -21.88 -3.61 -35.29
CA ARG A 661 -23.02 -4.45 -34.89
C ARG A 661 -23.94 -3.73 -33.88
N ARG A 662 -23.38 -3.20 -32.80
CA ARG A 662 -24.14 -2.50 -31.76
C ARG A 662 -24.76 -1.21 -32.25
N LEU A 663 -24.09 -0.52 -33.20
CA LEU A 663 -24.65 0.69 -33.82
C LEU A 663 -25.87 0.36 -34.68
N ALA A 664 -25.84 -0.72 -35.45
CA ALA A 664 -26.99 -1.21 -36.21
C ALA A 664 -28.18 -1.55 -35.30
N GLU A 665 -27.95 -2.24 -34.21
CA GLU A 665 -28.96 -2.58 -33.20
C GLU A 665 -29.54 -1.34 -32.49
N SER A 666 -28.73 -0.30 -32.27
CA SER A 666 -29.19 0.94 -31.61
C SER A 666 -30.10 1.81 -32.50
N ASN A 667 -30.01 1.69 -33.81
CA ASN A 667 -30.86 2.40 -34.75
C ASN A 667 -32.28 1.82 -34.83
N ASP A 668 -32.51 0.59 -34.35
CA ASP A 668 -33.81 -0.09 -34.35
C ASP A 668 -34.68 0.19 -33.09
N GLY A 669 -34.34 1.18 -32.25
CA GLY A 669 -35.26 1.68 -31.21
C GLY A 669 -34.81 1.51 -29.75
N GLY A 670 -33.54 1.45 -29.46
CA GLY A 670 -33.05 1.24 -28.09
C GLY A 670 -32.40 2.44 -27.40
N SER A 671 -33.14 3.15 -26.56
CA SER A 671 -32.68 4.27 -25.72
C SER A 671 -31.77 3.85 -24.52
N ASN A 672 -31.32 2.58 -24.45
CA ASN A 672 -30.66 2.00 -23.27
C ASN A 672 -29.12 2.19 -23.19
N VAL A 673 -28.50 2.84 -24.19
CA VAL A 673 -27.03 3.05 -24.21
C VAL A 673 -26.58 4.09 -23.17
N ARG A 674 -27.50 4.94 -22.68
CA ARG A 674 -27.20 6.06 -21.78
C ARG A 674 -27.15 5.70 -20.28
N GLN A 675 -27.70 4.57 -19.85
CA GLN A 675 -27.75 4.23 -18.42
C GLN A 675 -26.62 3.28 -18.06
N ARG A 676 -25.54 3.80 -17.50
CA ARG A 676 -24.65 3.01 -16.66
C ARG A 676 -25.34 2.76 -15.32
N GLY A 677 -25.36 1.52 -14.87
CA GLY A 677 -25.75 1.19 -13.51
C GLY A 677 -24.80 1.85 -12.50
N ALA A 678 -25.21 1.90 -11.23
CA ALA A 678 -24.35 2.40 -10.16
C ALA A 678 -22.99 1.66 -10.17
N THR A 679 -21.91 2.44 -10.06
CA THR A 679 -20.56 1.91 -9.92
C THR A 679 -20.09 2.06 -8.46
N TRP A 680 -19.25 1.14 -7.98
CA TRP A 680 -18.61 1.23 -6.67
C TRP A 680 -17.14 0.91 -6.78
N THR A 681 -16.36 1.42 -5.85
CA THR A 681 -14.90 1.27 -5.78
C THR A 681 -14.53 0.46 -4.57
N TYR A 682 -13.50 -0.39 -4.68
CA TYR A 682 -12.94 -1.14 -3.57
C TYR A 682 -11.47 -1.51 -3.84
N LEU A 683 -10.74 -1.79 -2.76
CA LEU A 683 -9.42 -2.38 -2.79
C LEU A 683 -9.55 -3.90 -2.70
N THR A 684 -8.75 -4.63 -3.46
CA THR A 684 -8.61 -6.07 -3.22
C THR A 684 -7.44 -6.33 -2.27
N THR A 685 -7.35 -7.55 -1.73
CA THR A 685 -6.20 -7.95 -0.91
C THR A 685 -4.95 -8.16 -1.74
N ASP A 686 -3.78 -8.16 -1.09
CA ASP A 686 -2.45 -8.30 -1.73
C ASP A 686 -2.19 -9.65 -2.40
N GLU A 687 -3.09 -10.61 -2.27
CA GLU A 687 -2.98 -11.93 -2.89
C GLU A 687 -3.73 -12.00 -4.22
N PRO A 688 -3.20 -11.39 -5.29
CA PRO A 688 -3.89 -11.31 -6.58
C PRO A 688 -4.06 -12.67 -7.27
N PHE A 689 -3.37 -13.71 -6.79
CA PHE A 689 -3.44 -15.08 -7.28
C PHE A 689 -4.14 -16.04 -6.30
N GLY A 690 -4.68 -15.53 -5.19
CA GLY A 690 -5.21 -16.37 -4.11
C GLY A 690 -4.16 -17.36 -3.60
N THR A 691 -4.59 -18.48 -3.04
CA THR A 691 -3.70 -19.56 -2.58
C THR A 691 -2.83 -20.20 -3.67
N ALA A 692 -3.11 -19.92 -4.95
CA ALA A 692 -2.35 -20.45 -6.09
C ALA A 692 -0.93 -19.88 -6.18
N SER A 693 -0.69 -18.63 -5.75
CA SER A 693 0.66 -18.04 -5.76
C SER A 693 1.63 -18.79 -4.85
N HIS A 694 1.19 -19.20 -3.68
CA HIS A 694 1.99 -20.01 -2.75
C HIS A 694 2.33 -21.40 -3.31
N ARG A 695 1.43 -22.03 -4.08
CA ARG A 695 1.69 -23.34 -4.72
C ARG A 695 2.73 -23.26 -5.82
N ILE A 696 2.73 -22.19 -6.61
CA ILE A 696 3.75 -21.94 -7.66
C ILE A 696 5.12 -21.82 -7.01
N PHE A 697 5.21 -21.10 -5.90
CA PHE A 697 6.48 -20.87 -5.19
C PHE A 697 6.97 -22.09 -4.41
N ALA A 698 6.11 -22.84 -3.75
CA ALA A 698 6.48 -24.09 -3.09
C ALA A 698 7.03 -25.12 -4.10
N GLY A 699 6.51 -25.13 -5.32
CA GLY A 699 7.03 -25.95 -6.42
C GLY A 699 8.41 -25.50 -6.92
N LEU A 700 8.66 -24.19 -6.99
CA LEU A 700 9.93 -23.62 -7.43
C LEU A 700 11.05 -23.76 -6.38
N THR A 701 10.74 -23.56 -5.11
CA THR A 701 11.70 -23.74 -4.01
C THR A 701 12.11 -25.21 -3.84
N ARG A 702 11.21 -26.19 -4.10
CA ARG A 702 11.59 -27.61 -4.16
C ARG A 702 12.56 -27.90 -5.31
N LYS A 703 12.38 -27.29 -6.49
CA LYS A 703 13.29 -27.46 -7.64
C LYS A 703 14.67 -26.81 -7.39
N VAL A 704 14.75 -25.72 -6.66
CA VAL A 704 16.01 -25.06 -6.31
C VAL A 704 16.76 -25.88 -5.24
N LYS A 705 16.06 -26.40 -4.22
CA LYS A 705 16.65 -27.30 -3.20
C LYS A 705 17.14 -28.62 -3.79
N SER A 706 16.45 -29.17 -4.82
CA SER A 706 16.92 -30.40 -5.48
C SER A 706 18.12 -30.20 -6.41
N ARG A 707 18.39 -28.96 -6.86
CA ARG A 707 19.58 -28.64 -7.68
C ARG A 707 20.82 -28.27 -6.84
N SER A 708 20.64 -27.83 -5.60
CA SER A 708 21.77 -27.49 -4.70
C SER A 708 22.33 -28.71 -3.92
N LEU A 709 21.75 -29.89 -4.08
CA LEU A 709 22.21 -31.13 -3.44
C LEU A 709 23.05 -32.01 -4.38
N TRP A 710 23.30 -31.58 -5.62
CA TRP A 710 24.14 -32.28 -6.60
C TRP A 710 24.99 -31.24 -7.40
N GLY A 711 25.83 -30.49 -6.70
CA GLY A 711 26.80 -29.59 -7.32
C GLY A 711 27.86 -29.17 -6.32
#